data_1afc144269cf8a7949774bdb4389cc5e
#
_entry.id   1afc144269cf8a7949774bdb4389cc5e
#
_cell.length_a   1.000
_cell.length_b   1.000
_cell.length_c   1.000
_cell.angle_alpha   90.00
_cell.angle_beta   90.00
_cell.angle_gamma   90.00
#
_symmetry.space_group_name_H-M   'P 1'
#
loop_
_entity.id
_entity.type
_entity.pdbx_description
1 polymer ?
#
loop_
_entity_poly.entity_id
_entity_poly.type
_entity_poly.pdbx_seq_one_letter_code
_entity_poly.pdbx_strand_id
1 'polypeptide(L)'
;MIEKNYQPADIESRMSRVWEESGAFKAGRPERRDAAPFTIVIPPPNVTGSLHMGHALNNTLQDILCRFERMRGRDVLWQPGTDHAGIATQMVVERQLMERQEPSRREMGRAKFLERVWQWKAESGGTIINQLKRLGASCDWSRERFTMDEGLSRAVVKVFVELHREGLIYKDKRLVNWDPKLLTAISDLEVQQVEVKGHLWYLRYPIEGRAFSPDDPASFIVVATTRPETMLGDTAVAVHPDDERYSALVGSHVILPLVGRRIPIVADDYSDPEKGSGAVKVTPAHDFNDFEIGKRHGLPQISVLDQEGKLSLVGNEDYLRGLPEGALQFAEEFHGVERFAARKQIVARLEDFGFLEKIEPNTHMVPHGDRSGVVIEPFLTDQWYVDAKTLAQPAVAAVRAGETSFVPKNWEKTYFEWMENIQPWCISRQLWWGHQIPAWYGPDGKVFVAETEEEAVGNALGYYVEQEVITPEQGHDMAEDPAKREGFITRDEDVLDTWFSSALWPFSTLGWPDETPELQRYYPTDTLVTGFDIIFFWVARMMMMGLHFTKEVPFSTIYMHALVRDEKGAKMSKSKGNVIDPLHLVDEYGADALRFTLAAMAAQGRDIKLSTQRVDGYRSFATKLWNACRFAEMNGAALTAGFDPTSVKETLNRWIMHETTLAAREVTEAIEAYRFNDAAGAVYRFVWNVFCDWYVELTKPLLMGEDGPAKTETRAMIAWVRDEILKLLHPFMPFITEELWDVTAKRDGLLVLAPWPRKPRALTPEQIATLSLAGPTDALIPPVIGTFEDDTEEEFSDPEAEAEIGWVVDLVSAIRSVRAEMNIPPSTLTPLVLVDVSDETKARGQRWNDVAKRLARLADISFADAAPEGAVQLLVRGEVAALPLKGVIDLAAERARLEKEIAKADADIKRVDAKLSNEKFVANAPEEIVEEEKEKREAALERKAKILEALERLKKAS
;
A
#
# COMPACT_ATOMS: atom_id res chain seq x y z
N MET A 1 7.49 -16.59 -36.90
CA MET A 1 7.24 -17.87 -36.18
C MET A 1 7.60 -17.71 -34.71
N ILE A 2 6.67 -18.07 -33.84
CA ILE A 2 6.86 -18.04 -32.39
C ILE A 2 7.97 -19.04 -32.01
N GLU A 3 8.94 -18.59 -31.21
CA GLU A 3 10.04 -19.42 -30.74
C GLU A 3 9.57 -20.61 -29.90
N LYS A 4 10.36 -21.69 -29.87
CA LYS A 4 9.99 -22.91 -29.17
C LYS A 4 9.85 -22.68 -27.65
N ASN A 5 10.73 -21.89 -27.06
CA ASN A 5 10.79 -21.65 -25.63
C ASN A 5 10.40 -20.20 -25.29
N TYR A 6 9.59 -20.04 -24.30
CA TYR A 6 9.29 -18.74 -23.71
C TYR A 6 10.49 -18.26 -22.88
N GLN A 7 11.04 -17.08 -23.20
CA GLN A 7 12.20 -16.47 -22.56
C GLN A 7 11.83 -15.07 -22.04
N PRO A 8 11.36 -14.94 -20.78
CA PRO A 8 10.89 -13.66 -20.24
C PRO A 8 11.91 -12.53 -20.34
N ALA A 9 13.17 -12.77 -19.95
CA ALA A 9 14.20 -11.73 -19.86
C ALA A 9 14.48 -11.04 -21.21
N ASP A 10 14.52 -11.80 -22.30
CA ASP A 10 14.76 -11.26 -23.64
C ASP A 10 13.57 -10.45 -24.13
N ILE A 11 12.35 -10.93 -23.85
CA ILE A 11 11.09 -10.27 -24.20
C ILE A 11 10.95 -8.95 -23.43
N GLU A 12 11.17 -8.97 -22.11
CA GLU A 12 11.07 -7.81 -21.25
C GLU A 12 11.99 -6.68 -21.70
N SER A 13 13.25 -6.99 -21.99
CA SER A 13 14.22 -6.01 -22.45
C SER A 13 13.85 -5.40 -23.80
N ARG A 14 13.30 -6.20 -24.71
CA ARG A 14 12.88 -5.72 -26.04
C ARG A 14 11.61 -4.90 -25.96
N MET A 15 10.59 -5.36 -25.25
CA MET A 15 9.31 -4.65 -25.17
C MET A 15 9.45 -3.33 -24.41
N SER A 16 10.23 -3.28 -23.35
CA SER A 16 10.52 -2.01 -22.65
C SER A 16 11.08 -0.95 -23.61
N ARG A 17 12.01 -1.36 -24.48
CA ARG A 17 12.60 -0.46 -25.49
C ARG A 17 11.57 -0.02 -26.53
N VAL A 18 10.76 -0.94 -27.02
CA VAL A 18 9.69 -0.64 -28.00
C VAL A 18 8.71 0.40 -27.45
N TRP A 19 8.25 0.23 -26.22
CA TRP A 19 7.34 1.19 -25.59
C TRP A 19 7.99 2.57 -25.37
N GLU A 20 9.27 2.59 -24.97
CA GLU A 20 9.97 3.85 -24.74
C GLU A 20 10.22 4.60 -26.06
N GLU A 21 10.73 3.94 -27.09
CA GLU A 21 11.03 4.53 -28.39
C GLU A 21 9.76 5.01 -29.13
N SER A 22 8.65 4.28 -29.00
CA SER A 22 7.37 4.66 -29.59
C SER A 22 6.65 5.78 -28.83
N GLY A 23 7.06 6.09 -27.59
CA GLY A 23 6.34 7.00 -26.72
C GLY A 23 4.94 6.53 -26.36
N ALA A 24 4.72 5.20 -26.28
CA ALA A 24 3.41 4.60 -26.06
C ALA A 24 2.73 5.05 -24.76
N PHE A 25 3.53 5.43 -23.75
CA PHE A 25 3.04 5.82 -22.42
C PHE A 25 2.85 7.33 -22.24
N LYS A 26 3.18 8.13 -23.25
CA LYS A 26 3.03 9.59 -23.17
C LYS A 26 1.56 9.99 -23.12
N ALA A 27 1.25 10.90 -22.20
CA ALA A 27 -0.02 11.62 -22.18
C ALA A 27 -0.07 12.72 -23.24
N GLY A 28 -1.26 13.17 -23.60
CA GLY A 28 -1.45 14.25 -24.58
C GLY A 28 -1.05 13.86 -26.01
N ARG A 29 -1.17 12.58 -26.37
CA ARG A 29 -0.94 12.11 -27.73
C ARG A 29 -1.94 12.76 -28.69
N PRO A 30 -1.49 13.14 -29.93
CA PRO A 30 -2.37 13.83 -30.90
C PRO A 30 -3.69 13.09 -31.15
N GLU A 31 -3.64 11.75 -31.27
CA GLU A 31 -4.81 10.90 -31.51
C GLU A 31 -5.75 10.77 -30.30
N ARG A 32 -5.33 11.25 -29.13
CA ARG A 32 -6.11 11.24 -27.88
C ARG A 32 -6.51 12.64 -27.40
N ARG A 33 -6.28 13.67 -28.22
CA ARG A 33 -6.52 15.08 -27.84
C ARG A 33 -7.96 15.30 -27.33
N ASP A 34 -8.94 14.71 -28.01
CA ASP A 34 -10.37 14.88 -27.71
C ASP A 34 -10.89 13.76 -26.77
N ALA A 35 -10.04 12.82 -26.37
CA ALA A 35 -10.42 11.76 -25.44
C ALA A 35 -10.50 12.29 -24.01
N ALA A 36 -11.38 11.70 -23.20
CA ALA A 36 -11.45 12.00 -21.77
C ALA A 36 -10.12 11.63 -21.09
N PRO A 37 -9.57 12.49 -20.21
CA PRO A 37 -8.37 12.16 -19.47
C PRO A 37 -8.63 11.10 -18.40
N PHE A 38 -7.60 10.34 -18.07
CA PHE A 38 -7.54 9.51 -16.88
C PHE A 38 -6.18 9.69 -16.22
N THR A 39 -6.15 10.11 -14.99
CA THR A 39 -4.93 10.51 -14.31
C THR A 39 -4.73 9.78 -13.00
N ILE A 40 -3.55 9.19 -12.84
CA ILE A 40 -3.04 8.70 -11.56
C ILE A 40 -1.71 9.40 -11.28
N VAL A 41 -1.55 9.91 -10.06
CA VAL A 41 -0.23 10.32 -9.54
C VAL A 41 0.36 9.15 -8.77
N ILE A 42 1.60 8.78 -9.08
CA ILE A 42 2.29 7.71 -8.36
C ILE A 42 2.49 8.14 -6.89
N PRO A 43 2.29 7.26 -5.91
CA PRO A 43 2.87 7.49 -4.58
C PRO A 43 4.39 7.56 -4.74
N PRO A 44 5.00 8.76 -4.59
CA PRO A 44 6.40 8.94 -4.98
C PRO A 44 7.32 8.14 -4.05
N PRO A 45 8.09 7.16 -4.56
CA PRO A 45 9.00 6.39 -3.74
C PRO A 45 10.08 7.28 -3.11
N ASN A 46 10.41 6.99 -1.86
CA ASN A 46 11.47 7.66 -1.12
C ASN A 46 12.85 7.33 -1.72
N VAL A 47 13.71 8.33 -1.91
CA VAL A 47 15.09 8.13 -2.41
C VAL A 47 16.02 7.56 -1.33
N THR A 48 15.58 6.48 -0.67
CA THR A 48 16.28 5.82 0.46
C THR A 48 16.94 4.51 0.10
N GLY A 49 16.88 4.12 -1.17
CA GLY A 49 17.47 2.88 -1.68
C GLY A 49 16.63 2.22 -2.76
N SER A 50 16.48 0.90 -2.69
CA SER A 50 15.71 0.10 -3.64
C SER A 50 14.25 -0.07 -3.22
N LEU A 51 13.37 -0.35 -4.18
CA LEU A 51 11.98 -0.70 -3.96
C LEU A 51 11.86 -2.05 -3.24
N HIS A 52 10.77 -2.23 -2.52
CA HIS A 52 10.37 -3.49 -1.89
C HIS A 52 9.05 -4.01 -2.47
N MET A 53 8.60 -5.18 -1.99
CA MET A 53 7.43 -5.87 -2.54
C MET A 53 6.11 -5.06 -2.43
N GLY A 54 5.97 -4.23 -1.39
CA GLY A 54 4.83 -3.31 -1.27
C GLY A 54 4.75 -2.29 -2.42
N HIS A 55 5.90 -1.79 -2.87
CA HIS A 55 5.97 -0.93 -4.05
C HIS A 55 5.61 -1.70 -5.34
N ALA A 56 6.05 -2.95 -5.45
CA ALA A 56 5.71 -3.79 -6.60
C ALA A 56 4.19 -4.01 -6.70
N LEU A 57 3.52 -4.30 -5.57
CA LEU A 57 2.06 -4.41 -5.52
C LEU A 57 1.40 -3.08 -5.92
N ASN A 58 1.74 -2.00 -5.24
CA ASN A 58 1.15 -0.69 -5.47
C ASN A 58 1.24 -0.27 -6.93
N ASN A 59 2.43 -0.39 -7.53
CA ASN A 59 2.64 0.01 -8.93
C ASN A 59 2.00 -0.97 -9.93
N THR A 60 1.91 -2.26 -9.62
CA THR A 60 1.19 -3.22 -10.46
C THR A 60 -0.28 -2.87 -10.55
N LEU A 61 -0.94 -2.55 -9.44
CA LEU A 61 -2.36 -2.18 -9.43
C LEU A 61 -2.62 -0.88 -10.19
N GLN A 62 -1.77 0.13 -10.04
CA GLN A 62 -1.85 1.37 -10.80
C GLN A 62 -1.67 1.11 -12.31
N ASP A 63 -0.70 0.29 -12.68
CA ASP A 63 -0.42 -0.04 -14.07
C ASP A 63 -1.57 -0.80 -14.74
N ILE A 64 -2.23 -1.69 -14.01
CA ILE A 64 -3.44 -2.38 -14.50
C ILE A 64 -4.50 -1.36 -14.89
N LEU A 65 -4.78 -0.39 -14.01
CA LEU A 65 -5.76 0.67 -14.29
C LEU A 65 -5.32 1.54 -15.49
N CYS A 66 -4.07 1.96 -15.53
CA CYS A 66 -3.55 2.80 -16.60
C CYS A 66 -3.60 2.10 -17.98
N ARG A 67 -3.20 0.82 -18.03
CA ARG A 67 -3.27 0.04 -19.28
C ARG A 67 -4.71 -0.22 -19.71
N PHE A 68 -5.57 -0.57 -18.78
CA PHE A 68 -7.00 -0.76 -19.02
C PHE A 68 -7.65 0.50 -19.59
N GLU A 69 -7.47 1.66 -18.94
CA GLU A 69 -8.07 2.91 -19.39
C GLU A 69 -7.47 3.42 -20.71
N ARG A 70 -6.18 3.18 -20.94
CA ARG A 70 -5.51 3.49 -22.22
C ARG A 70 -6.10 2.67 -23.36
N MET A 71 -6.33 1.38 -23.14
CA MET A 71 -6.99 0.51 -24.11
C MET A 71 -8.48 0.86 -24.31
N ARG A 72 -9.13 1.44 -23.29
CA ARG A 72 -10.49 2.01 -23.43
C ARG A 72 -10.55 3.31 -24.24
N GLY A 73 -9.42 3.80 -24.67
CA GLY A 73 -9.32 4.97 -25.52
C GLY A 73 -9.10 6.30 -24.80
N ARG A 74 -8.94 6.30 -23.49
CA ARG A 74 -8.69 7.52 -22.73
C ARG A 74 -7.28 8.07 -22.93
N ASP A 75 -7.13 9.37 -22.69
CA ASP A 75 -5.84 10.04 -22.61
C ASP A 75 -5.28 9.85 -21.20
N VAL A 76 -4.41 8.86 -21.05
CA VAL A 76 -3.92 8.42 -19.74
C VAL A 76 -2.63 9.14 -19.38
N LEU A 77 -2.64 9.81 -18.21
CA LEU A 77 -1.44 10.29 -17.52
C LEU A 77 -1.21 9.48 -16.25
N TRP A 78 -0.19 8.66 -16.24
CA TRP A 78 0.38 8.15 -15.00
C TRP A 78 1.63 8.97 -14.68
N GLN A 79 1.50 9.89 -13.73
CA GLN A 79 2.53 10.85 -13.35
C GLN A 79 3.59 10.18 -12.48
N PRO A 80 4.84 10.02 -12.94
CA PRO A 80 5.94 9.45 -12.16
C PRO A 80 6.67 10.51 -11.34
N GLY A 81 7.40 10.04 -10.34
CA GLY A 81 8.33 10.84 -9.58
C GLY A 81 8.82 10.17 -8.31
N THR A 82 9.64 10.89 -7.55
CA THR A 82 10.27 10.43 -6.31
C THR A 82 10.17 11.49 -5.23
N ASP A 83 10.20 11.02 -3.97
CA ASP A 83 10.16 11.86 -2.79
C ASP A 83 11.56 12.01 -2.15
N HIS A 84 11.87 13.21 -1.69
CA HIS A 84 13.15 13.51 -1.03
C HIS A 84 13.29 12.84 0.34
N ALA A 85 12.17 12.54 1.02
CA ALA A 85 12.13 11.79 2.28
C ALA A 85 13.11 12.31 3.35
N GLY A 86 12.92 13.56 3.79
CA GLY A 86 13.84 14.35 4.60
C GLY A 86 14.64 13.58 5.65
N ILE A 87 14.00 13.10 6.72
CA ILE A 87 14.67 12.35 7.80
C ILE A 87 15.33 11.07 7.28
N ALA A 88 14.60 10.28 6.50
CA ALA A 88 15.06 8.96 6.09
C ALA A 88 16.28 9.04 5.15
N THR A 89 16.27 9.95 4.19
CA THR A 89 17.39 10.15 3.26
C THR A 89 18.61 10.73 3.95
N GLN A 90 18.42 11.72 4.84
CA GLN A 90 19.51 12.28 5.63
C GLN A 90 20.19 11.19 6.47
N MET A 91 19.41 10.34 7.15
CA MET A 91 19.95 9.21 7.94
C MET A 91 20.74 8.21 7.09
N VAL A 92 20.26 7.90 5.87
CA VAL A 92 21.00 7.01 4.95
C VAL A 92 22.37 7.58 4.61
N VAL A 93 22.43 8.88 4.28
CA VAL A 93 23.69 9.53 3.92
C VAL A 93 24.62 9.65 5.14
N GLU A 94 24.09 10.04 6.31
CA GLU A 94 24.90 10.11 7.55
C GLU A 94 25.49 8.74 7.92
N ARG A 95 24.72 7.66 7.76
CA ARG A 95 25.20 6.30 7.97
C ARG A 95 26.31 5.93 6.98
N GLN A 96 26.17 6.29 5.69
CA GLN A 96 27.22 6.07 4.68
C GLN A 96 28.51 6.80 5.00
N LEU A 97 28.42 8.07 5.47
CA LEU A 97 29.58 8.82 5.91
C LEU A 97 30.32 8.11 7.05
N MET A 98 29.54 7.61 8.03
CA MET A 98 30.10 6.85 9.16
C MET A 98 30.78 5.54 8.70
N GLU A 99 30.10 4.76 7.85
CA GLU A 99 30.61 3.48 7.31
C GLU A 99 31.89 3.67 6.47
N ARG A 100 32.00 4.80 5.76
CA ARG A 100 33.15 5.17 4.94
C ARG A 100 34.24 5.89 5.72
N GLN A 101 34.02 6.16 7.03
CA GLN A 101 34.90 6.95 7.87
C GLN A 101 35.18 8.37 7.31
N GLU A 102 34.15 8.93 6.67
CA GLU A 102 34.16 10.31 6.20
C GLU A 102 33.74 11.27 7.36
N PRO A 103 34.07 12.57 7.29
CA PRO A 103 33.64 13.54 8.29
C PRO A 103 32.13 13.56 8.49
N SER A 104 31.68 13.76 9.73
CA SER A 104 30.26 13.91 10.04
C SER A 104 29.67 15.15 9.37
N ARG A 105 28.34 15.24 9.26
CA ARG A 105 27.68 16.39 8.65
C ARG A 105 28.08 17.71 9.31
N ARG A 106 28.27 17.72 10.63
CA ARG A 106 28.66 18.92 11.39
C ARG A 106 30.08 19.34 11.09
N GLU A 107 31.00 18.40 10.92
CA GLU A 107 32.40 18.68 10.55
C GLU A 107 32.50 19.08 9.06
N MET A 108 31.65 18.51 8.21
CA MET A 108 31.62 18.81 6.77
C MET A 108 30.99 20.19 6.48
N GLY A 109 30.00 20.59 7.24
CA GLY A 109 29.17 21.77 7.05
C GLY A 109 27.99 21.55 6.10
N ARG A 110 26.97 22.41 6.22
CA ARG A 110 25.67 22.25 5.55
C ARG A 110 25.79 22.14 4.02
N ALA A 111 26.53 23.04 3.38
CA ALA A 111 26.66 23.08 1.93
C ALA A 111 27.22 21.76 1.35
N LYS A 112 28.36 21.30 1.86
CA LYS A 112 29.02 20.07 1.39
C LYS A 112 28.18 18.84 1.71
N PHE A 113 27.50 18.80 2.86
CA PHE A 113 26.61 17.73 3.21
C PHE A 113 25.44 17.65 2.22
N LEU A 114 24.80 18.76 1.88
CA LEU A 114 23.72 18.80 0.89
C LEU A 114 24.19 18.35 -0.51
N GLU A 115 25.39 18.74 -0.94
CA GLU A 115 25.98 18.22 -2.19
C GLU A 115 26.06 16.68 -2.18
N ARG A 116 26.46 16.11 -1.04
CA ARG A 116 26.56 14.66 -0.88
C ARG A 116 25.19 13.99 -0.92
N VAL A 117 24.17 14.62 -0.34
CA VAL A 117 22.77 14.13 -0.40
C VAL A 117 22.22 14.17 -1.82
N TRP A 118 22.48 15.25 -2.58
CA TRP A 118 22.10 15.36 -3.98
C TRP A 118 22.76 14.28 -4.87
N GLN A 119 24.03 13.93 -4.62
CA GLN A 119 24.69 12.80 -5.29
C GLN A 119 23.97 11.48 -4.99
N TRP A 120 23.65 11.22 -3.73
CA TRP A 120 22.88 10.04 -3.33
C TRP A 120 21.50 10.01 -4.00
N LYS A 121 20.80 11.15 -4.05
CA LYS A 121 19.50 11.25 -4.75
C LYS A 121 19.60 10.82 -6.21
N ALA A 122 20.63 11.26 -6.91
CA ALA A 122 20.84 10.89 -8.31
C ALA A 122 21.04 9.37 -8.48
N GLU A 123 21.84 8.75 -7.61
CA GLU A 123 22.10 7.31 -7.62
C GLU A 123 20.83 6.50 -7.28
N SER A 124 20.17 6.83 -6.18
CA SER A 124 18.98 6.12 -5.68
C SER A 124 17.77 6.31 -6.60
N GLY A 125 17.53 7.54 -7.07
CA GLY A 125 16.43 7.84 -7.98
C GLY A 125 16.54 7.07 -9.29
N GLY A 126 17.73 7.03 -9.89
CA GLY A 126 17.96 6.24 -11.11
C GLY A 126 17.72 4.74 -10.92
N THR A 127 18.12 4.20 -9.77
CA THR A 127 17.83 2.79 -9.41
C THR A 127 16.34 2.52 -9.32
N ILE A 128 15.59 3.37 -8.62
CA ILE A 128 14.13 3.25 -8.44
C ILE A 128 13.40 3.28 -9.78
N ILE A 129 13.71 4.25 -10.64
CA ILE A 129 13.11 4.37 -11.97
C ILE A 129 13.39 3.13 -12.81
N ASN A 130 14.61 2.62 -12.80
CA ASN A 130 14.96 1.40 -13.51
C ASN A 130 14.19 0.18 -12.98
N GLN A 131 14.03 0.06 -11.65
CA GLN A 131 13.23 -1.02 -11.06
C GLN A 131 11.76 -0.94 -11.50
N LEU A 132 11.16 0.25 -11.54
CA LEU A 132 9.79 0.44 -12.02
C LEU A 132 9.64 0.07 -13.49
N LYS A 133 10.58 0.46 -14.33
CA LYS A 133 10.61 0.06 -15.76
C LYS A 133 10.74 -1.46 -15.92
N ARG A 134 11.57 -2.10 -15.11
CA ARG A 134 11.73 -3.56 -15.08
C ARG A 134 10.45 -4.30 -14.64
N LEU A 135 9.65 -3.69 -13.77
CA LEU A 135 8.32 -4.19 -13.39
C LEU A 135 7.25 -3.94 -14.46
N GLY A 136 7.57 -3.23 -15.53
CA GLY A 136 6.66 -2.92 -16.61
C GLY A 136 5.73 -1.74 -16.37
N ALA A 137 6.07 -0.85 -15.43
CA ALA A 137 5.27 0.34 -15.15
C ALA A 137 5.15 1.27 -16.37
N SER A 138 3.92 1.58 -16.77
CA SER A 138 3.61 2.40 -17.95
C SER A 138 3.44 3.89 -17.64
N CYS A 139 4.33 4.44 -16.82
CA CYS A 139 4.36 5.86 -16.51
C CYS A 139 4.76 6.70 -17.74
N ASP A 140 4.31 7.95 -17.77
CA ASP A 140 4.87 8.94 -18.70
C ASP A 140 6.25 9.42 -18.19
N TRP A 141 7.29 8.66 -18.51
CA TRP A 141 8.66 8.92 -18.06
C TRP A 141 9.24 10.26 -18.51
N SER A 142 8.65 10.91 -19.50
CA SER A 142 9.05 12.26 -19.94
C SER A 142 8.65 13.35 -18.93
N ARG A 143 7.79 13.02 -17.97
CA ARG A 143 7.25 13.93 -16.94
C ARG A 143 7.71 13.61 -15.54
N GLU A 144 8.85 12.92 -15.38
CA GLU A 144 9.40 12.62 -14.06
C GLU A 144 9.56 13.88 -13.22
N ARG A 145 9.06 13.85 -11.97
CA ARG A 145 9.16 14.94 -11.01
C ARG A 145 9.87 14.48 -9.74
N PHE A 146 10.36 15.45 -8.99
CA PHE A 146 10.97 15.24 -7.69
C PHE A 146 10.45 16.28 -6.71
N THR A 147 10.10 15.87 -5.48
CA THR A 147 9.49 16.79 -4.50
C THR A 147 10.32 18.02 -4.15
N MET A 148 11.62 18.02 -4.47
CA MET A 148 12.50 19.18 -4.31
C MET A 148 13.00 19.75 -5.66
N ASP A 149 12.36 19.45 -6.78
CA ASP A 149 12.68 20.16 -8.02
C ASP A 149 12.24 21.63 -7.94
N GLU A 150 12.71 22.45 -8.87
CA GLU A 150 12.47 23.89 -8.84
C GLU A 150 10.97 24.24 -8.81
N GLY A 151 10.15 23.57 -9.63
CA GLY A 151 8.72 23.85 -9.72
C GLY A 151 7.97 23.48 -8.43
N LEU A 152 8.26 22.30 -7.88
CA LEU A 152 7.66 21.85 -6.63
C LEU A 152 8.16 22.68 -5.44
N SER A 153 9.42 23.06 -5.40
CA SER A 153 9.96 23.94 -4.36
C SER A 153 9.28 25.31 -4.35
N ARG A 154 9.02 25.88 -5.53
CA ARG A 154 8.26 27.13 -5.66
C ARG A 154 6.81 26.97 -5.15
N ALA A 155 6.15 25.86 -5.44
CA ALA A 155 4.82 25.56 -4.92
C ALA A 155 4.81 25.46 -3.39
N VAL A 156 5.80 24.77 -2.80
CA VAL A 156 5.96 24.64 -1.35
C VAL A 156 6.09 25.99 -0.66
N VAL A 157 6.98 26.84 -1.18
CA VAL A 157 7.19 28.20 -0.63
C VAL A 157 5.90 29.02 -0.71
N LYS A 158 5.22 29.01 -1.85
CA LYS A 158 3.96 29.72 -2.03
C LYS A 158 2.89 29.26 -1.03
N VAL A 159 2.71 27.96 -0.88
CA VAL A 159 1.76 27.39 0.10
C VAL A 159 2.08 27.86 1.51
N PHE A 160 3.33 27.79 1.92
CA PHE A 160 3.73 28.24 3.25
C PHE A 160 3.41 29.72 3.48
N VAL A 161 3.79 30.57 2.53
CA VAL A 161 3.57 32.03 2.64
C VAL A 161 2.08 32.38 2.67
N GLU A 162 1.27 31.76 1.81
CA GLU A 162 -0.18 32.02 1.78
C GLU A 162 -0.86 31.57 3.06
N LEU A 163 -0.61 30.35 3.54
CA LEU A 163 -1.15 29.86 4.80
C LEU A 163 -0.71 30.70 6.00
N HIS A 164 0.51 31.21 5.99
CA HIS A 164 0.98 32.15 7.02
C HIS A 164 0.22 33.49 6.97
N ARG A 165 0.00 34.04 5.77
CA ARG A 165 -0.81 35.28 5.60
C ARG A 165 -2.25 35.11 6.08
N GLU A 166 -2.82 33.94 5.91
CA GLU A 166 -4.16 33.57 6.39
C GLU A 166 -4.21 33.27 7.90
N GLY A 167 -3.06 33.23 8.57
CA GLY A 167 -2.94 32.88 9.99
C GLY A 167 -3.10 31.38 10.28
N LEU A 168 -3.10 30.54 9.23
CA LEU A 168 -3.19 29.08 9.33
C LEU A 168 -1.82 28.41 9.56
N ILE A 169 -0.72 29.11 9.29
CA ILE A 169 0.62 28.74 9.74
C ILE A 169 1.07 29.73 10.78
N TYR A 170 1.57 29.23 11.90
CA TYR A 170 2.00 30.04 13.03
C TYR A 170 3.14 29.35 13.79
N LYS A 171 3.90 30.13 14.56
CA LYS A 171 4.97 29.65 15.43
C LYS A 171 4.50 29.63 16.87
N ASP A 172 4.74 28.54 17.59
CA ASP A 172 4.31 28.41 18.98
C ASP A 172 5.29 27.51 19.76
N LYS A 173 5.42 27.78 21.06
CA LYS A 173 6.23 27.00 21.97
C LYS A 173 5.35 25.92 22.63
N ARG A 174 5.58 24.67 22.22
CA ARG A 174 4.82 23.50 22.70
C ARG A 174 5.75 22.32 22.98
N LEU A 175 5.21 21.33 23.68
CA LEU A 175 5.82 20.02 23.75
C LEU A 175 5.68 19.32 22.39
N VAL A 176 6.78 18.76 21.92
CA VAL A 176 6.84 17.92 20.73
C VAL A 176 7.46 16.56 21.09
N ASN A 177 7.20 15.54 20.28
CA ASN A 177 7.98 14.32 20.31
C ASN A 177 9.37 14.60 19.74
N TRP A 178 10.38 14.59 20.59
CA TRP A 178 11.77 14.89 20.23
C TRP A 178 12.61 13.62 20.16
N ASP A 179 13.27 13.41 19.05
CA ASP A 179 14.25 12.32 18.91
C ASP A 179 15.66 12.83 19.29
N PRO A 180 16.20 12.40 20.44
CA PRO A 180 17.49 12.92 20.93
C PRO A 180 18.70 12.36 20.16
N LYS A 181 18.53 11.34 19.33
CA LYS A 181 19.58 10.82 18.46
C LYS A 181 19.61 11.54 17.13
N LEU A 182 18.44 11.84 16.55
CA LEU A 182 18.30 12.56 15.29
C LEU A 182 18.34 14.07 15.49
N LEU A 183 18.14 14.54 16.72
CA LEU A 183 18.10 15.94 17.15
C LEU A 183 17.03 16.75 16.38
N THR A 184 15.84 16.17 16.27
CA THR A 184 14.69 16.78 15.58
C THR A 184 13.37 16.39 16.21
N ALA A 185 12.37 17.25 16.05
CA ALA A 185 10.98 16.89 16.26
C ALA A 185 10.54 15.83 15.25
N ILE A 186 9.72 14.90 15.69
CA ILE A 186 9.07 13.89 14.85
C ILE A 186 7.55 13.93 15.06
N SER A 187 6.82 13.38 14.09
CA SER A 187 5.35 13.27 14.17
C SER A 187 4.93 12.23 15.21
N ASP A 188 3.75 12.42 15.82
CA ASP A 188 3.14 11.44 16.75
C ASP A 188 3.00 10.04 16.14
N LEU A 189 2.80 9.97 14.83
CA LEU A 189 2.66 8.72 14.10
C LEU A 189 4.00 8.01 13.80
N GLU A 190 5.12 8.72 13.96
CA GLU A 190 6.49 8.17 13.90
C GLU A 190 6.97 7.66 15.26
N VAL A 191 6.08 7.69 16.27
CA VAL A 191 6.36 7.19 17.62
C VAL A 191 5.73 5.82 17.80
N GLN A 192 6.57 4.84 18.09
CA GLN A 192 6.15 3.46 18.39
C GLN A 192 6.06 3.26 19.91
N GLN A 193 4.94 2.77 20.39
CA GLN A 193 4.78 2.39 21.78
C GLN A 193 5.36 0.98 21.98
N VAL A 194 6.43 0.89 22.76
CA VAL A 194 7.13 -0.37 23.06
C VAL A 194 6.88 -0.75 24.52
N GLU A 195 6.41 -1.97 24.73
CA GLU A 195 6.24 -2.50 26.09
C GLU A 195 7.60 -2.77 26.74
N VAL A 196 7.84 -2.15 27.87
CA VAL A 196 9.10 -2.27 28.64
C VAL A 196 8.81 -2.73 30.05
N LYS A 197 9.59 -3.71 30.53
CA LYS A 197 9.63 -4.13 31.93
C LYS A 197 10.48 -3.13 32.70
N GLY A 198 9.85 -2.10 33.21
CA GLY A 198 10.48 -1.03 33.98
C GLY A 198 10.11 -1.07 35.44
N HIS A 199 10.13 0.08 36.08
CA HIS A 199 9.83 0.26 37.50
C HIS A 199 8.93 1.47 37.70
N LEU A 200 8.26 1.47 38.84
CA LEU A 200 7.56 2.60 39.41
C LEU A 200 8.27 2.96 40.73
N TRP A 201 8.78 4.20 40.79
CA TRP A 201 9.48 4.71 41.95
C TRP A 201 8.53 5.56 42.78
N TYR A 202 8.44 5.29 44.08
CA TYR A 202 7.65 6.04 45.06
C TYR A 202 8.58 6.96 45.82
N LEU A 203 8.34 8.30 45.71
CA LEU A 203 9.20 9.33 46.21
C LEU A 203 8.47 10.15 47.29
N ARG A 204 9.12 10.43 48.41
CA ARG A 204 8.62 11.25 49.51
C ARG A 204 8.96 12.70 49.27
N TYR A 205 7.94 13.55 49.10
CA TYR A 205 8.10 14.99 48.97
C TYR A 205 7.73 15.66 50.29
N PRO A 206 8.70 16.26 51.02
CA PRO A 206 8.48 16.90 52.35
C PRO A 206 7.45 18.03 52.27
N ILE A 207 6.52 18.06 53.21
CA ILE A 207 5.53 19.14 53.33
C ILE A 207 6.21 20.34 53.97
N GLU A 208 6.03 21.52 53.35
CA GLU A 208 6.59 22.77 53.85
C GLU A 208 6.13 23.04 55.31
N GLY A 209 7.07 23.48 56.15
CA GLY A 209 6.81 23.78 57.55
C GLY A 209 6.73 22.60 58.50
N ARG A 210 6.97 21.36 57.96
CA ARG A 210 7.08 20.15 58.76
C ARG A 210 8.52 19.62 58.74
N ALA A 211 9.05 19.15 59.91
CA ALA A 211 10.35 18.50 59.91
C ALA A 211 10.23 17.15 59.19
N PHE A 212 11.00 16.95 58.11
CA PHE A 212 10.98 15.70 57.38
C PHE A 212 11.54 14.51 58.23
N SER A 213 10.79 13.46 58.30
CA SER A 213 11.23 12.17 58.85
C SER A 213 10.68 11.02 57.97
N PRO A 214 11.50 10.09 57.48
CA PRO A 214 11.02 8.92 56.73
C PRO A 214 10.03 8.05 57.52
N ASP A 215 10.08 8.13 58.85
CA ASP A 215 9.23 7.34 59.77
C ASP A 215 7.91 8.05 60.13
N ASP A 216 7.76 9.34 59.74
CA ASP A 216 6.53 10.11 60.00
C ASP A 216 5.76 10.40 58.69
N PRO A 217 4.72 9.58 58.34
CA PRO A 217 3.93 9.79 57.14
C PRO A 217 3.22 11.15 57.05
N ALA A 218 3.07 11.84 58.19
CA ALA A 218 2.48 13.18 58.17
C ALA A 218 3.46 14.26 57.72
N SER A 219 4.76 13.97 57.61
CA SER A 219 5.80 14.94 57.24
C SER A 219 6.01 15.08 55.73
N PHE A 220 5.41 14.20 54.88
CA PHE A 220 5.59 14.18 53.44
C PHE A 220 4.34 13.73 52.68
N ILE A 221 4.33 13.98 51.38
CA ILE A 221 3.42 13.36 50.42
C ILE A 221 4.20 12.41 49.48
N VAL A 222 3.63 11.26 49.17
CA VAL A 222 4.29 10.28 48.28
C VAL A 222 3.78 10.47 46.87
N VAL A 223 4.70 10.58 45.91
CA VAL A 223 4.41 10.59 44.48
C VAL A 223 5.01 9.34 43.83
N ALA A 224 4.33 8.80 42.79
CA ALA A 224 4.81 7.64 42.06
C ALA A 224 5.14 8.04 40.60
N THR A 225 6.32 7.62 40.09
CA THR A 225 6.78 8.01 38.78
C THR A 225 7.53 6.87 38.09
N THR A 226 7.41 6.79 36.75
CA THR A 226 8.25 5.94 35.90
C THR A 226 9.53 6.67 35.41
N ARG A 227 9.63 7.98 35.68
CA ARG A 227 10.69 8.85 35.18
C ARG A 227 11.27 9.75 36.29
N PRO A 228 12.01 9.18 37.25
CA PRO A 228 12.54 9.94 38.40
C PRO A 228 13.52 11.07 37.98
N GLU A 229 14.19 10.95 36.81
CA GLU A 229 15.10 11.99 36.30
C GLU A 229 14.41 13.31 36.01
N THR A 230 13.14 13.29 35.63
CA THR A 230 12.41 14.52 35.31
C THR A 230 11.92 15.28 36.52
N MET A 231 11.97 14.67 37.73
CA MET A 231 11.54 15.33 38.97
C MET A 231 12.24 16.67 39.22
N LEU A 232 13.46 16.82 38.73
CA LEU A 232 14.22 18.07 38.88
C LEU A 232 13.48 19.30 38.27
N GLY A 233 12.58 19.05 37.29
CA GLY A 233 11.73 20.05 36.64
C GLY A 233 10.30 20.12 37.20
N ASP A 234 10.01 19.48 38.33
CA ASP A 234 8.67 19.50 38.93
C ASP A 234 8.27 20.91 39.38
N THR A 235 7.03 21.27 39.11
CA THR A 235 6.47 22.58 39.42
C THR A 235 5.19 22.52 40.27
N ALA A 236 4.63 21.32 40.47
CA ALA A 236 3.53 21.07 41.41
C ALA A 236 3.42 19.58 41.75
N VAL A 237 2.60 19.30 42.75
CA VAL A 237 2.01 17.98 43.00
C VAL A 237 0.51 18.11 42.81
N ALA A 238 -0.09 17.29 41.96
CA ALA A 238 -1.52 17.25 41.73
C ALA A 238 -2.18 16.12 42.50
N VAL A 239 -3.34 16.39 43.10
CA VAL A 239 -4.18 15.44 43.85
C VAL A 239 -5.61 15.58 43.36
N HIS A 240 -6.41 14.51 43.41
CA HIS A 240 -7.81 14.60 43.08
C HIS A 240 -8.59 15.48 44.04
N PRO A 241 -9.51 16.35 43.57
CA PRO A 241 -10.27 17.25 44.45
C PRO A 241 -11.06 16.53 45.57
N ASP A 242 -11.56 15.34 45.27
CA ASP A 242 -12.36 14.51 46.17
C ASP A 242 -11.55 13.52 46.99
N ASP A 243 -10.20 13.52 46.86
CA ASP A 243 -9.35 12.64 47.67
C ASP A 243 -9.18 13.18 49.10
N GLU A 244 -9.91 12.60 50.06
CA GLU A 244 -9.91 12.99 51.45
C GLU A 244 -8.54 12.93 52.08
N ARG A 245 -7.61 12.09 51.57
CA ARG A 245 -6.23 11.95 52.11
C ARG A 245 -5.43 13.24 51.95
N TYR A 246 -5.72 14.02 50.90
CA TYR A 246 -4.94 15.20 50.50
C TYR A 246 -5.72 16.50 50.48
N SER A 247 -7.04 16.47 50.67
CA SER A 247 -7.89 17.66 50.54
C SER A 247 -7.45 18.82 51.47
N ALA A 248 -6.97 18.51 52.66
CA ALA A 248 -6.44 19.51 53.61
C ALA A 248 -5.06 20.08 53.23
N LEU A 249 -4.38 19.46 52.28
CA LEU A 249 -3.06 19.90 51.78
C LEU A 249 -3.13 20.76 50.54
N VAL A 250 -4.27 20.78 49.84
CA VAL A 250 -4.47 21.61 48.65
C VAL A 250 -4.22 23.08 48.96
N GLY A 251 -3.40 23.74 48.16
CA GLY A 251 -2.99 25.14 48.40
C GLY A 251 -1.77 25.30 49.31
N SER A 252 -1.34 24.23 50.00
CA SER A 252 -0.04 24.20 50.69
C SER A 252 1.07 23.85 49.71
N HIS A 253 2.31 23.71 50.21
CA HIS A 253 3.50 23.44 49.39
C HIS A 253 4.27 22.24 49.91
N VAL A 254 5.01 21.65 48.98
CA VAL A 254 6.07 20.68 49.28
C VAL A 254 7.42 21.24 48.87
N ILE A 255 8.48 20.71 49.47
CA ILE A 255 9.86 21.03 49.10
C ILE A 255 10.37 19.88 48.23
N LEU A 256 10.72 20.21 46.98
CA LEU A 256 11.23 19.22 46.01
C LEU A 256 12.52 18.61 46.54
N PRO A 257 12.59 17.27 46.72
CA PRO A 257 13.82 16.62 47.20
C PRO A 257 15.03 16.91 46.33
N LEU A 258 16.22 16.90 46.91
CA LEU A 258 17.53 17.16 46.27
C LEU A 258 17.72 18.61 45.78
N VAL A 259 16.66 19.26 45.30
CA VAL A 259 16.69 20.59 44.68
C VAL A 259 16.33 21.71 45.66
N GLY A 260 15.40 21.43 46.57
CA GLY A 260 14.92 22.41 47.59
C GLY A 260 13.91 23.42 47.00
N ARG A 261 13.41 23.26 45.78
CA ARG A 261 12.38 24.12 45.21
C ARG A 261 11.06 23.95 45.94
N ARG A 262 10.43 25.07 46.26
CA ARG A 262 9.10 25.14 46.83
C ARG A 262 8.06 25.02 45.71
N ILE A 263 7.21 23.97 45.72
CA ILE A 263 6.18 23.71 44.71
C ILE A 263 4.80 23.53 45.37
N PRO A 264 3.70 24.03 44.73
CA PRO A 264 2.35 23.94 45.29
C PRO A 264 1.77 22.53 45.15
N ILE A 265 0.81 22.23 46.05
CA ILE A 265 -0.13 21.10 45.90
C ILE A 265 -1.39 21.65 45.28
N VAL A 266 -1.77 21.15 44.10
CA VAL A 266 -2.96 21.60 43.35
C VAL A 266 -3.99 20.48 43.25
N ALA A 267 -5.27 20.87 43.17
CA ALA A 267 -6.37 19.93 42.92
C ALA A 267 -6.64 19.84 41.41
N ASP A 268 -6.56 18.64 40.85
CA ASP A 268 -6.80 18.41 39.41
C ASP A 268 -7.42 17.01 39.22
N ASP A 269 -8.48 16.95 38.41
CA ASP A 269 -9.24 15.72 38.10
C ASP A 269 -8.43 14.67 37.34
N TYR A 270 -7.28 15.05 36.81
CA TYR A 270 -6.34 14.11 36.18
C TYR A 270 -5.77 13.08 37.15
N SER A 271 -5.61 13.46 38.43
CA SER A 271 -5.09 12.58 39.47
C SER A 271 -6.10 11.49 39.80
N ASP A 272 -5.69 10.23 39.68
CA ASP A 272 -6.54 9.08 39.99
C ASP A 272 -6.22 8.58 41.41
N PRO A 273 -7.15 8.69 42.40
CA PRO A 273 -6.92 8.26 43.79
C PRO A 273 -6.57 6.78 43.92
N GLU A 274 -6.93 5.95 42.91
CA GLU A 274 -6.70 4.49 42.96
C GLU A 274 -5.38 4.10 42.30
N LYS A 275 -4.68 5.01 41.64
CA LYS A 275 -3.41 4.74 40.96
C LYS A 275 -2.21 5.27 41.77
N GLY A 276 -1.19 4.41 41.92
CA GLY A 276 0.02 4.78 42.65
C GLY A 276 -0.24 5.19 44.08
N SER A 277 0.08 6.43 44.41
CA SER A 277 -0.21 7.05 45.73
C SER A 277 -1.47 7.92 45.73
N GLY A 278 -2.06 8.16 44.57
CA GLY A 278 -3.13 9.15 44.34
C GLY A 278 -2.61 10.58 44.20
N ALA A 279 -1.31 10.80 44.42
CA ALA A 279 -0.63 12.08 44.19
C ALA A 279 0.31 11.97 42.99
N VAL A 280 0.24 12.92 42.08
CA VAL A 280 1.01 12.93 40.83
C VAL A 280 1.96 14.11 40.82
N LYS A 281 3.26 13.86 40.57
CA LYS A 281 4.20 14.94 40.31
C LYS A 281 3.88 15.59 38.97
N VAL A 282 3.99 16.89 38.86
CA VAL A 282 3.67 17.64 37.62
C VAL A 282 4.94 18.26 37.06
N THR A 283 5.36 17.79 35.90
CA THR A 283 6.54 18.25 35.17
C THR A 283 6.12 18.76 33.77
N PRO A 284 5.59 19.98 33.65
CA PRO A 284 4.96 20.45 32.41
C PRO A 284 5.84 20.45 31.18
N ALA A 285 7.17 20.52 31.32
CA ALA A 285 8.10 20.49 30.19
C ALA A 285 8.53 19.08 29.75
N HIS A 286 8.09 18.00 30.42
CA HIS A 286 8.54 16.62 30.14
C HIS A 286 7.45 15.59 30.06
N ASP A 287 6.17 16.00 30.13
CA ASP A 287 5.01 15.13 29.96
C ASP A 287 3.85 15.91 29.35
N PHE A 288 3.17 15.33 28.34
CA PHE A 288 2.07 15.98 27.63
C PHE A 288 0.86 16.24 28.52
N ASN A 289 0.54 15.33 29.44
CA ASN A 289 -0.58 15.53 30.38
C ASN A 289 -0.24 16.58 31.42
N ASP A 290 0.99 16.54 31.96
CA ASP A 290 1.48 17.53 32.89
C ASP A 290 1.55 18.93 32.28
N PHE A 291 1.82 19.00 30.96
CA PHE A 291 1.79 20.27 30.22
C PHE A 291 0.39 20.90 30.25
N GLU A 292 -0.66 20.10 30.07
CA GLU A 292 -2.05 20.58 30.13
C GLU A 292 -2.47 20.96 31.57
N ILE A 293 -2.03 20.17 32.58
CA ILE A 293 -2.18 20.54 34.00
C ILE A 293 -1.49 21.90 34.28
N GLY A 294 -0.26 22.03 33.75
CA GLY A 294 0.50 23.27 33.90
C GLY A 294 -0.21 24.50 33.35
N LYS A 295 -0.84 24.35 32.19
CA LYS A 295 -1.66 25.43 31.60
C LYS A 295 -2.88 25.77 32.44
N ARG A 296 -3.63 24.77 32.92
CA ARG A 296 -4.81 24.99 33.75
C ARG A 296 -4.50 25.72 35.05
N HIS A 297 -3.35 25.42 35.64
CA HIS A 297 -2.92 25.96 36.93
C HIS A 297 -1.88 27.09 36.85
N GLY A 298 -1.50 27.52 35.63
CA GLY A 298 -0.51 28.60 35.42
C GLY A 298 0.88 28.24 35.96
N LEU A 299 1.29 26.97 35.89
CA LEU A 299 2.54 26.50 36.44
C LEU A 299 3.74 26.83 35.55
N PRO A 300 4.94 27.08 36.09
CA PRO A 300 6.15 27.20 35.29
C PRO A 300 6.45 25.95 34.50
N GLN A 301 7.05 26.12 33.33
CA GLN A 301 7.49 25.03 32.43
C GLN A 301 9.02 24.95 32.49
N ILE A 302 9.56 24.11 33.35
CA ILE A 302 11.02 23.99 33.58
C ILE A 302 11.55 22.76 32.81
N SER A 303 12.23 23.04 31.69
CA SER A 303 12.94 21.99 30.93
C SER A 303 14.30 21.70 31.61
N VAL A 304 14.55 20.43 31.92
CA VAL A 304 15.80 19.98 32.56
C VAL A 304 16.65 19.09 31.65
N LEU A 305 16.22 18.84 30.44
CA LEU A 305 16.94 18.07 29.42
C LEU A 305 17.30 18.97 28.24
N ASP A 306 18.48 18.74 27.66
CA ASP A 306 18.89 19.34 26.39
C ASP A 306 18.41 18.48 25.19
N GLN A 307 18.76 18.92 23.98
CA GLN A 307 18.39 18.25 22.74
C GLN A 307 18.96 16.83 22.60
N GLU A 308 20.07 16.53 23.29
CA GLU A 308 20.70 15.20 23.29
C GLU A 308 20.14 14.27 24.41
N GLY A 309 19.18 14.76 25.19
CA GLY A 309 18.62 14.03 26.35
C GLY A 309 19.56 13.99 27.56
N LYS A 310 20.46 14.97 27.67
CA LYS A 310 21.33 15.16 28.84
C LYS A 310 20.75 16.21 29.76
N LEU A 311 21.04 16.11 31.05
CA LEU A 311 20.60 17.13 32.01
C LEU A 311 21.22 18.51 31.70
N SER A 312 20.37 19.53 31.60
CA SER A 312 20.73 20.92 31.35
C SER A 312 20.32 21.79 32.54
N LEU A 313 21.19 21.92 33.49
CA LEU A 313 20.92 22.57 34.77
C LEU A 313 21.75 23.84 35.00
N VAL A 314 23.02 23.85 34.62
CA VAL A 314 23.89 25.04 34.71
C VAL A 314 23.53 26.03 33.60
N GLY A 315 23.39 27.31 33.99
CA GLY A 315 22.97 28.34 33.02
C GLY A 315 21.50 28.32 32.63
N ASN A 316 20.72 27.36 33.16
CA ASN A 316 19.28 27.27 32.95
C ASN A 316 18.55 28.19 33.93
N GLU A 317 18.21 29.40 33.52
CA GLU A 317 17.59 30.42 34.37
C GLU A 317 16.28 29.98 34.96
N ASP A 318 15.42 29.24 34.20
CA ASP A 318 14.14 28.75 34.66
C ASP A 318 14.31 27.68 35.75
N TYR A 319 15.31 26.80 35.58
CA TYR A 319 15.64 25.80 36.59
C TYR A 319 16.20 26.43 37.85
N LEU A 320 17.12 27.40 37.73
CA LEU A 320 17.82 28.05 38.86
C LEU A 320 16.94 29.01 39.62
N ARG A 321 15.83 29.50 39.05
CA ARG A 321 14.95 30.46 39.68
C ARG A 321 14.33 29.93 40.98
N GLY A 322 14.59 30.64 42.08
CA GLY A 322 14.02 30.31 43.40
C GLY A 322 14.67 29.11 44.08
N LEU A 323 15.82 28.66 43.61
CA LEU A 323 16.58 27.61 44.28
C LEU A 323 17.44 28.16 45.44
N PRO A 324 17.62 27.37 46.53
CA PRO A 324 18.58 27.72 47.58
C PRO A 324 20.03 27.57 47.11
N GLU A 325 20.97 28.31 47.71
CA GLU A 325 22.40 28.30 47.31
C GLU A 325 23.03 26.91 47.26
N GLY A 326 22.64 25.99 48.11
CA GLY A 326 23.13 24.59 48.11
C GLY A 326 22.71 23.76 46.88
N ALA A 327 21.69 24.18 46.13
CA ALA A 327 21.24 23.50 44.92
C ALA A 327 22.16 23.74 43.70
N LEU A 328 22.99 24.77 43.70
CA LEU A 328 23.95 25.05 42.65
C LEU A 328 25.01 23.96 42.54
N GLN A 329 25.51 23.44 43.64
CA GLN A 329 26.46 22.33 43.63
C GLN A 329 25.86 21.04 43.01
N PHE A 330 24.60 20.77 43.32
CA PHE A 330 23.87 19.68 42.68
C PHE A 330 23.74 19.88 41.18
N ALA A 331 23.42 21.10 40.77
CA ALA A 331 23.32 21.42 39.34
C ALA A 331 24.65 21.20 38.58
N GLU A 332 25.78 21.62 39.18
CA GLU A 332 27.13 21.41 38.63
C GLU A 332 27.49 19.93 38.52
N GLU A 333 27.11 19.13 39.50
CA GLU A 333 27.42 17.69 39.53
C GLU A 333 26.65 16.91 38.43
N PHE A 334 25.39 17.27 38.21
CA PHE A 334 24.50 16.53 37.31
C PHE A 334 24.40 17.10 35.91
N HIS A 335 24.90 18.31 35.66
CA HIS A 335 24.86 18.93 34.35
C HIS A 335 25.60 18.08 33.30
N GLY A 336 24.99 17.86 32.14
CA GLY A 336 25.55 17.09 31.02
C GLY A 336 25.49 15.57 31.21
N VAL A 337 24.96 15.07 32.32
CA VAL A 337 24.78 13.63 32.53
C VAL A 337 23.61 13.13 31.66
N GLU A 338 23.81 12.01 30.95
CA GLU A 338 22.78 11.37 30.12
C GLU A 338 21.58 10.93 30.98
N ARG A 339 20.37 11.12 30.49
CA ARG A 339 19.09 10.94 31.20
C ARG A 339 18.95 9.62 31.98
N PHE A 340 19.33 8.48 31.39
CA PHE A 340 19.21 7.18 32.06
C PHE A 340 20.32 6.93 33.09
N ALA A 341 21.50 7.50 32.85
CA ALA A 341 22.56 7.52 33.86
C ALA A 341 22.18 8.43 35.03
N ALA A 342 21.61 9.60 34.73
CA ALA A 342 21.10 10.55 35.73
C ALA A 342 19.97 9.90 36.55
N ARG A 343 19.04 9.17 35.94
CA ARG A 343 17.98 8.42 36.64
C ARG A 343 18.55 7.54 37.72
N LYS A 344 19.57 6.73 37.42
CA LYS A 344 20.21 5.83 38.38
C LYS A 344 20.86 6.59 39.54
N GLN A 345 21.57 7.67 39.22
CA GLN A 345 22.26 8.49 40.21
C GLN A 345 21.29 9.25 41.13
N ILE A 346 20.22 9.81 40.56
CA ILE A 346 19.16 10.54 41.31
C ILE A 346 18.45 9.56 42.26
N VAL A 347 18.07 8.36 41.79
CA VAL A 347 17.43 7.35 42.65
C VAL A 347 18.33 6.96 43.82
N ALA A 348 19.62 6.73 43.56
CA ALA A 348 20.58 6.45 44.66
C ALA A 348 20.65 7.60 45.66
N ARG A 349 20.70 8.86 45.23
CA ARG A 349 20.67 10.01 46.12
C ARG A 349 19.37 10.13 46.91
N LEU A 350 18.22 9.85 46.31
CA LEU A 350 16.94 9.85 47.00
C LEU A 350 16.89 8.76 48.10
N GLU A 351 17.48 7.60 47.85
CA GLU A 351 17.61 6.53 48.82
C GLU A 351 18.51 6.95 49.98
N ASP A 352 19.72 7.48 49.71
CA ASP A 352 20.67 7.94 50.69
C ASP A 352 20.09 8.98 51.66
N PHE A 353 19.23 9.86 51.17
CA PHE A 353 18.58 10.91 51.97
C PHE A 353 17.20 10.50 52.53
N GLY A 354 16.75 9.27 52.34
CA GLY A 354 15.47 8.75 52.83
C GLY A 354 14.24 9.21 52.07
N PHE A 355 14.41 9.84 50.90
CA PHE A 355 13.30 10.31 50.06
C PHE A 355 12.74 9.21 49.15
N LEU A 356 13.42 8.08 48.97
CA LEU A 356 12.88 6.91 48.26
C LEU A 356 12.05 6.06 49.22
N GLU A 357 10.78 5.85 48.93
CA GLU A 357 9.91 4.99 49.75
C GLU A 357 10.06 3.52 49.38
N LYS A 358 9.84 3.24 48.06
CA LYS A 358 9.94 1.88 47.50
C LYS A 358 10.10 1.93 45.99
N ILE A 359 10.50 0.80 45.43
CA ILE A 359 10.54 0.56 43.96
C ILE A 359 9.70 -0.69 43.68
N GLU A 360 8.76 -0.57 42.73
CA GLU A 360 7.93 -1.68 42.30
C GLU A 360 8.19 -1.99 40.80
N PRO A 361 8.26 -3.27 40.40
CA PRO A 361 8.27 -3.63 38.98
C PRO A 361 7.00 -3.14 38.32
N ASN A 362 7.14 -2.50 37.14
CA ASN A 362 6.03 -1.95 36.39
C ASN A 362 6.26 -2.13 34.89
N THR A 363 5.37 -2.88 34.24
CA THR A 363 5.37 -3.01 32.80
C THR A 363 4.53 -1.91 32.19
N HIS A 364 5.11 -1.10 31.33
CA HIS A 364 4.45 0.05 30.74
C HIS A 364 4.95 0.32 29.32
N MET A 365 4.17 1.08 28.58
CA MET A 365 4.50 1.51 27.22
C MET A 365 5.48 2.69 27.26
N VAL A 366 6.53 2.61 26.45
CA VAL A 366 7.57 3.65 26.32
C VAL A 366 7.64 4.08 24.85
N PRO A 367 7.55 5.39 24.56
CA PRO A 367 7.60 5.89 23.19
C PRO A 367 9.02 5.78 22.61
N HIS A 368 9.14 5.16 21.45
CA HIS A 368 10.39 5.02 20.67
C HIS A 368 10.21 5.60 19.29
N GLY A 369 11.25 6.24 18.74
CA GLY A 369 11.25 6.68 17.36
C GLY A 369 11.30 5.49 16.39
N ASP A 370 10.44 5.48 15.38
CA ASP A 370 10.35 4.39 14.40
C ASP A 370 11.63 4.24 13.57
N ARG A 371 12.35 5.34 13.34
CA ARG A 371 13.59 5.40 12.57
C ARG A 371 14.84 5.18 13.41
N SER A 372 14.90 5.83 14.57
CA SER A 372 16.08 5.83 15.44
C SER A 372 16.14 4.64 16.38
N GLY A 373 14.98 4.09 16.74
CA GLY A 373 14.81 3.03 17.75
C GLY A 373 15.14 3.47 19.18
N VAL A 374 15.31 4.78 19.43
CA VAL A 374 15.59 5.30 20.78
C VAL A 374 14.33 5.84 21.46
N VAL A 375 14.36 5.90 22.77
CA VAL A 375 13.27 6.50 23.56
C VAL A 375 13.13 7.98 23.22
N ILE A 376 11.92 8.39 22.87
CA ILE A 376 11.56 9.75 22.51
C ILE A 376 11.32 10.57 23.77
N GLU A 377 11.71 11.85 23.76
CA GLU A 377 11.45 12.79 24.84
C GLU A 377 10.34 13.80 24.46
N PRO A 378 9.34 13.99 25.31
CA PRO A 378 8.56 15.23 25.28
C PRO A 378 9.51 16.42 25.50
N PHE A 379 9.62 17.29 24.51
CA PHE A 379 10.58 18.40 24.53
C PHE A 379 9.90 19.73 24.22
N LEU A 380 10.14 20.71 25.06
CA LEU A 380 9.54 22.04 24.93
C LEU A 380 10.40 22.92 24.01
N THR A 381 9.86 23.27 22.87
CA THR A 381 10.59 24.04 21.86
C THR A 381 9.64 24.86 20.98
N ASP A 382 10.19 25.95 20.39
CA ASP A 382 9.47 26.71 19.39
C ASP A 382 9.44 25.95 18.06
N GLN A 383 8.26 25.74 17.52
CA GLN A 383 8.04 25.02 16.26
C GLN A 383 6.99 25.73 15.40
N TRP A 384 7.00 25.44 14.10
CA TRP A 384 5.99 25.89 13.17
C TRP A 384 4.83 24.87 13.09
N TYR A 385 3.59 25.38 13.12
CA TYR A 385 2.38 24.61 13.10
C TYR A 385 1.44 25.03 12.00
N VAL A 386 0.68 24.07 11.45
CA VAL A 386 -0.48 24.31 10.59
C VAL A 386 -1.73 24.09 11.41
N ASP A 387 -2.71 25.00 11.30
CA ASP A 387 -4.08 24.78 11.78
C ASP A 387 -4.79 23.74 10.92
N ALA A 388 -4.46 22.48 11.17
CA ALA A 388 -5.00 21.35 10.44
C ALA A 388 -6.51 21.18 10.66
N LYS A 389 -7.04 21.62 11.80
CA LYS A 389 -8.47 21.52 12.12
C LYS A 389 -9.33 22.35 11.15
N THR A 390 -8.90 23.55 10.84
CA THR A 390 -9.58 24.41 9.86
C THR A 390 -9.52 23.82 8.46
N LEU A 391 -8.34 23.34 8.03
CA LEU A 391 -8.13 22.74 6.71
C LEU A 391 -8.84 21.38 6.54
N ALA A 392 -9.08 20.66 7.63
CA ALA A 392 -9.75 19.36 7.60
C ALA A 392 -11.26 19.45 7.33
N GLN A 393 -11.90 20.55 7.66
CA GLN A 393 -13.36 20.68 7.54
C GLN A 393 -13.86 20.46 6.10
N PRO A 394 -13.35 21.15 5.07
CA PRO A 394 -13.74 20.87 3.68
C PRO A 394 -13.41 19.44 3.24
N ALA A 395 -12.29 18.89 3.71
CA ALA A 395 -11.86 17.55 3.37
C ALA A 395 -12.79 16.45 3.93
N VAL A 396 -13.32 16.64 5.14
CA VAL A 396 -14.37 15.78 5.72
C VAL A 396 -15.67 15.93 4.94
N ALA A 397 -16.07 17.16 4.63
CA ALA A 397 -17.30 17.44 3.90
C ALA A 397 -17.31 16.80 2.50
N ALA A 398 -16.22 16.88 1.77
CA ALA A 398 -16.09 16.30 0.42
C ALA A 398 -16.28 14.78 0.41
N VAL A 399 -15.70 14.05 1.38
CA VAL A 399 -15.92 12.60 1.51
C VAL A 399 -17.35 12.27 1.91
N ARG A 400 -17.96 13.04 2.83
CA ARG A 400 -19.36 12.85 3.19
C ARG A 400 -20.32 13.12 2.04
N ALA A 401 -20.01 14.07 1.18
CA ALA A 401 -20.78 14.37 -0.02
C ALA A 401 -20.58 13.35 -1.16
N GLY A 402 -19.60 12.46 -1.03
CA GLY A 402 -19.27 11.48 -2.08
C GLY A 402 -18.46 12.04 -3.23
N GLU A 403 -17.89 13.25 -3.11
CA GLU A 403 -16.97 13.82 -4.11
C GLU A 403 -15.67 13.03 -4.17
N THR A 404 -15.25 12.46 -3.07
CA THR A 404 -14.19 11.47 -2.96
C THR A 404 -14.70 10.25 -2.22
N SER A 405 -14.47 9.06 -2.75
CA SER A 405 -14.88 7.79 -2.16
C SER A 405 -13.69 6.87 -1.88
N PHE A 406 -13.80 6.06 -0.82
CA PHE A 406 -12.83 5.04 -0.49
C PHE A 406 -13.25 3.65 -0.99
N VAL A 407 -12.31 2.90 -1.51
CA VAL A 407 -12.48 1.50 -1.87
C VAL A 407 -11.39 0.67 -1.16
N PRO A 408 -11.73 -0.26 -0.26
CA PRO A 408 -13.08 -0.53 0.26
C PRO A 408 -13.60 0.57 1.21
N LYS A 409 -14.90 0.72 1.25
CA LYS A 409 -15.60 1.82 1.94
C LYS A 409 -15.36 1.89 3.46
N ASN A 410 -15.00 0.78 4.09
CA ASN A 410 -14.75 0.74 5.54
C ASN A 410 -13.64 1.70 6.00
N TRP A 411 -12.72 2.09 5.11
CA TRP A 411 -11.65 3.05 5.42
C TRP A 411 -12.13 4.49 5.61
N GLU A 412 -13.34 4.82 5.16
CA GLU A 412 -13.97 6.12 5.45
C GLU A 412 -14.09 6.37 6.96
N LYS A 413 -14.41 5.32 7.73
CA LYS A 413 -14.52 5.43 9.19
C LYS A 413 -13.19 5.87 9.82
N THR A 414 -12.08 5.23 9.42
CA THR A 414 -10.73 5.58 9.89
C THR A 414 -10.36 7.01 9.50
N TYR A 415 -10.69 7.40 8.26
CA TYR A 415 -10.47 8.77 7.78
C TYR A 415 -11.22 9.79 8.63
N PHE A 416 -12.51 9.59 8.89
CA PHE A 416 -13.31 10.50 9.72
C PHE A 416 -12.83 10.57 11.17
N GLU A 417 -12.54 9.43 11.80
CA GLU A 417 -12.02 9.38 13.17
C GLU A 417 -10.75 10.24 13.34
N TRP A 418 -9.87 10.23 12.38
CA TRP A 418 -8.64 11.00 12.43
C TRP A 418 -8.85 12.47 12.07
N MET A 419 -9.63 12.75 11.04
CA MET A 419 -9.84 14.13 10.57
C MET A 419 -10.67 14.96 11.53
N GLU A 420 -11.65 14.36 12.21
CA GLU A 420 -12.50 15.04 13.18
C GLU A 420 -11.78 15.34 14.51
N ASN A 421 -10.75 14.55 14.83
CA ASN A 421 -9.92 14.70 16.03
C ASN A 421 -8.51 15.24 15.73
N ILE A 422 -8.30 15.80 14.55
CA ILE A 422 -6.98 16.22 14.09
C ILE A 422 -6.39 17.30 14.99
N GLN A 423 -5.12 17.14 15.34
CA GLN A 423 -4.35 18.09 16.13
C GLN A 423 -3.58 19.05 15.23
N PRO A 424 -3.11 20.21 15.75
CA PRO A 424 -2.21 21.07 14.99
C PRO A 424 -0.99 20.29 14.46
N TRP A 425 -0.69 20.49 13.21
CA TRP A 425 0.40 19.77 12.55
C TRP A 425 1.71 20.50 12.70
N CYS A 426 2.67 19.94 13.44
CA CYS A 426 4.05 20.45 13.53
C CYS A 426 4.78 20.17 12.21
N ILE A 427 5.17 21.23 11.51
CA ILE A 427 5.75 21.16 10.16
C ILE A 427 7.25 21.44 10.11
N SER A 428 7.88 21.87 11.20
CA SER A 428 9.32 22.16 11.24
C SER A 428 10.13 20.94 11.68
N ARG A 429 11.28 20.75 11.03
CA ARG A 429 12.24 19.66 11.33
C ARG A 429 13.64 20.26 11.38
N GLN A 430 14.41 19.87 12.38
CA GLN A 430 15.79 20.33 12.61
C GLN A 430 16.78 19.50 11.79
N LEU A 431 16.53 19.46 10.49
CA LEU A 431 17.31 18.75 9.48
C LEU A 431 17.96 19.75 8.53
N TRP A 432 18.89 19.27 7.71
CA TRP A 432 19.45 20.07 6.61
C TRP A 432 18.85 19.70 5.25
N TRP A 433 18.48 18.43 5.06
CA TRP A 433 17.88 17.96 3.84
C TRP A 433 16.36 18.14 3.85
N GLY A 434 15.86 19.00 2.99
CA GLY A 434 14.45 19.32 2.84
C GLY A 434 14.22 20.74 2.37
N HIS A 435 12.97 21.17 2.32
CA HIS A 435 12.59 22.56 1.97
C HIS A 435 12.84 23.47 3.17
N GLN A 436 13.84 24.34 3.08
CA GLN A 436 14.13 25.29 4.15
C GLN A 436 12.99 26.29 4.32
N ILE A 437 12.58 26.50 5.56
CA ILE A 437 11.45 27.37 5.91
C ILE A 437 11.72 28.80 5.40
N PRO A 438 10.75 29.42 4.68
CA PRO A 438 10.89 30.77 4.13
C PRO A 438 10.54 31.85 5.16
N ALA A 439 11.25 31.85 6.28
CA ALA A 439 11.09 32.82 7.37
C ALA A 439 12.45 33.39 7.77
N TRP A 440 12.47 34.66 8.06
CA TRP A 440 13.68 35.40 8.48
C TRP A 440 13.41 36.14 9.78
N TYR A 441 14.38 36.16 10.64
CA TYR A 441 14.32 36.77 11.97
C TYR A 441 15.17 38.01 12.05
N GLY A 442 14.60 39.07 12.59
CA GLY A 442 15.34 40.28 12.96
C GLY A 442 15.95 40.21 14.37
N PRO A 443 16.65 41.27 14.80
CA PRO A 443 17.38 41.27 16.08
C PRO A 443 16.48 41.21 17.33
N ASP A 444 15.22 41.59 17.23
CA ASP A 444 14.21 41.47 18.29
C ASP A 444 13.41 40.16 18.23
N GLY A 445 13.77 39.24 17.31
CA GLY A 445 13.07 38.00 17.09
C GLY A 445 11.80 38.12 16.24
N LYS A 446 11.51 39.31 15.67
CA LYS A 446 10.37 39.48 14.75
C LYS A 446 10.58 38.66 13.50
N VAL A 447 9.53 37.99 13.07
CA VAL A 447 9.53 37.08 11.92
C VAL A 447 9.01 37.79 10.66
N PHE A 448 9.70 37.56 9.55
CA PHE A 448 9.32 38.02 8.23
C PHE A 448 9.22 36.81 7.29
N VAL A 449 8.03 36.57 6.75
CA VAL A 449 7.76 35.46 5.86
C VAL A 449 7.49 35.97 4.45
N ALA A 450 8.24 35.48 3.47
CA ALA A 450 8.12 35.89 2.08
C ALA A 450 8.50 34.76 1.12
N GLU A 451 8.14 34.89 -0.16
CA GLU A 451 8.47 33.89 -1.17
C GLU A 451 9.96 33.90 -1.56
N THR A 452 10.59 35.06 -1.46
CA THR A 452 12.02 35.25 -1.77
C THR A 452 12.78 35.91 -0.61
N GLU A 453 14.09 35.69 -0.57
CA GLU A 453 14.95 36.34 0.41
C GLU A 453 14.96 37.88 0.23
N GLU A 454 14.98 38.35 -1.03
CA GLU A 454 14.97 39.77 -1.35
C GLU A 454 13.71 40.45 -0.79
N GLU A 455 12.54 39.82 -0.93
CA GLU A 455 11.29 40.36 -0.40
C GLU A 455 11.32 40.40 1.14
N ALA A 456 11.76 39.29 1.76
CA ALA A 456 11.85 39.21 3.22
C ALA A 456 12.83 40.23 3.80
N VAL A 457 14.00 40.36 3.20
CA VAL A 457 15.04 41.36 3.60
C VAL A 457 14.51 42.78 3.42
N GLY A 458 13.89 43.08 2.27
CA GLY A 458 13.26 44.36 2.03
C GLY A 458 12.22 44.74 3.08
N ASN A 459 11.32 43.83 3.39
CA ASN A 459 10.29 44.00 4.42
C ASN A 459 10.89 44.20 5.82
N ALA A 460 11.93 43.42 6.16
CA ALA A 460 12.57 43.50 7.46
C ALA A 460 13.34 44.84 7.61
N LEU A 461 14.17 45.21 6.63
CA LEU A 461 14.93 46.47 6.70
C LEU A 461 13.99 47.66 6.69
N GLY A 462 12.93 47.67 5.88
CA GLY A 462 11.92 48.72 5.89
C GLY A 462 11.29 48.88 7.27
N TYR A 463 10.89 47.76 7.90
CA TYR A 463 10.34 47.76 9.26
C TYR A 463 11.33 48.35 10.28
N TYR A 464 12.60 47.96 10.28
CA TYR A 464 13.59 48.45 11.25
C TYR A 464 13.99 49.89 11.02
N VAL A 465 13.92 50.39 9.78
CA VAL A 465 14.04 51.83 9.48
C VAL A 465 12.85 52.61 10.06
N GLU A 466 11.62 52.10 9.87
CA GLU A 466 10.42 52.74 10.42
C GLU A 466 10.41 52.77 11.95
N GLN A 467 10.97 51.72 12.57
CA GLN A 467 11.08 51.62 14.04
C GLN A 467 12.29 52.38 14.58
N GLU A 468 13.08 53.10 13.73
CA GLU A 468 14.26 53.84 14.09
C GLU A 468 15.39 53.00 14.74
N VAL A 469 15.39 51.67 14.49
CA VAL A 469 16.45 50.77 14.94
C VAL A 469 17.73 50.92 14.11
N ILE A 470 17.55 51.15 12.81
CA ILE A 470 18.64 51.45 11.86
C ILE A 470 18.31 52.70 11.02
N THR A 471 19.35 53.36 10.50
CA THR A 471 19.14 54.51 9.60
C THR A 471 18.77 54.03 8.19
N PRO A 472 18.12 54.89 7.36
CA PRO A 472 17.85 54.54 5.96
C PRO A 472 19.12 54.19 5.17
N GLU A 473 20.25 54.81 5.46
CA GLU A 473 21.55 54.49 4.83
C GLU A 473 22.04 53.11 5.23
N GLN A 474 21.93 52.74 6.52
CA GLN A 474 22.26 51.40 7.00
C GLN A 474 21.33 50.35 6.37
N GLY A 475 20.04 50.67 6.25
CA GLY A 475 19.08 49.79 5.58
C GLY A 475 19.41 49.52 4.12
N HIS A 476 19.80 50.61 3.38
CA HIS A 476 20.23 50.51 1.99
C HIS A 476 21.53 49.68 1.85
N ASP A 477 22.51 49.92 2.67
CA ASP A 477 23.77 49.20 2.72
C ASP A 477 23.57 47.69 2.99
N MET A 478 22.70 47.36 3.93
CA MET A 478 22.36 45.96 4.24
C MET A 478 21.53 45.28 3.14
N ALA A 479 20.75 46.04 2.38
CA ALA A 479 20.01 45.50 1.26
C ALA A 479 20.94 45.08 0.12
N GLU A 480 21.95 45.88 -0.17
CA GLU A 480 22.90 45.65 -1.26
C GLU A 480 24.00 44.63 -0.92
N ASP A 481 24.44 44.59 0.35
CA ASP A 481 25.57 43.76 0.77
C ASP A 481 25.15 42.71 1.82
N PRO A 482 25.02 41.39 1.45
CA PRO A 482 24.73 40.32 2.37
C PRO A 482 25.66 40.24 3.60
N ALA A 483 26.93 40.59 3.45
CA ALA A 483 27.90 40.58 4.54
C ALA A 483 27.60 41.62 5.62
N LYS A 484 26.98 42.75 5.25
CA LYS A 484 26.59 43.80 6.19
C LYS A 484 25.33 43.44 7.01
N ARG A 485 24.45 42.55 6.49
CA ARG A 485 23.26 42.10 7.19
C ARG A 485 23.46 40.82 7.95
N GLU A 486 24.64 40.19 7.81
CA GLU A 486 24.96 38.95 8.54
C GLU A 486 24.80 39.16 10.06
N GLY A 487 24.04 38.27 10.71
CA GLY A 487 23.71 38.37 12.14
C GLY A 487 22.60 39.39 12.50
N PHE A 488 22.21 40.29 11.57
CA PHE A 488 21.08 41.20 11.78
C PHE A 488 19.77 40.62 11.28
N ILE A 489 19.76 39.96 10.11
CA ILE A 489 18.65 39.20 9.57
C ILE A 489 19.14 37.79 9.34
N THR A 490 18.49 36.82 9.99
CA THR A 490 18.86 35.40 9.89
C THR A 490 17.68 34.56 9.38
N ARG A 491 17.96 33.70 8.40
CA ARG A 491 16.95 32.75 7.91
C ARG A 491 16.76 31.61 8.89
N ASP A 492 15.53 31.13 9.03
CA ASP A 492 15.21 29.92 9.77
C ASP A 492 16.02 28.72 9.25
N GLU A 493 16.70 27.99 10.14
CA GLU A 493 17.57 26.89 9.75
C GLU A 493 16.82 25.60 9.52
N ASP A 494 15.58 25.50 10.03
CA ASP A 494 14.76 24.33 9.94
C ASP A 494 14.24 24.10 8.51
N VAL A 495 13.92 22.87 8.22
CA VAL A 495 13.25 22.47 6.99
C VAL A 495 11.82 22.03 7.28
N LEU A 496 10.97 22.02 6.26
CA LEU A 496 9.61 21.54 6.36
C LEU A 496 9.57 20.00 6.43
N ASP A 497 8.55 19.49 7.12
CA ASP A 497 8.18 18.08 7.11
C ASP A 497 8.00 17.60 5.66
N THR A 498 8.53 16.42 5.35
CA THR A 498 8.39 15.78 4.03
C THR A 498 6.94 15.75 3.55
N TRP A 499 6.00 15.47 4.45
CA TRP A 499 4.58 15.38 4.12
C TRP A 499 3.96 16.72 3.71
N PHE A 500 4.60 17.84 4.00
CA PHE A 500 4.16 19.15 3.55
C PHE A 500 4.27 19.30 2.04
N SER A 501 5.40 18.94 1.46
CA SER A 501 5.59 18.95 0.01
C SER A 501 4.83 17.82 -0.68
N SER A 502 4.79 16.64 -0.07
CA SER A 502 4.08 15.47 -0.61
C SER A 502 2.55 15.69 -0.66
N ALA A 503 2.01 16.54 0.20
CA ALA A 503 0.60 16.94 0.19
C ALA A 503 0.20 17.73 -1.06
N LEU A 504 1.15 18.36 -1.75
CA LEU A 504 0.90 19.15 -2.95
C LEU A 504 0.99 18.32 -4.24
N TRP A 505 1.39 17.06 -4.14
CA TRP A 505 1.75 16.18 -5.24
C TRP A 505 0.73 16.13 -6.38
N PRO A 506 -0.59 16.01 -6.14
CA PRO A 506 -1.58 15.91 -7.22
C PRO A 506 -1.64 17.11 -8.15
N PHE A 507 -1.31 18.30 -7.69
CA PHE A 507 -1.41 19.55 -8.47
C PHE A 507 -0.06 20.21 -8.72
N SER A 508 0.89 20.10 -7.81
CA SER A 508 2.23 20.66 -8.01
C SER A 508 3.01 19.95 -9.14
N THR A 509 2.80 18.64 -9.31
CA THR A 509 3.38 17.87 -10.42
C THR A 509 2.87 18.31 -11.79
N LEU A 510 1.68 18.90 -11.85
CA LEU A 510 1.04 19.39 -13.08
C LEU A 510 1.33 20.87 -13.34
N GLY A 511 2.17 21.52 -12.52
CA GLY A 511 2.68 22.85 -12.74
C GLY A 511 2.12 23.96 -11.82
N TRP A 512 1.16 23.63 -10.93
CA TRP A 512 0.71 24.61 -9.95
C TRP A 512 1.91 25.21 -9.17
N PRO A 513 1.99 26.53 -8.92
CA PRO A 513 0.91 27.53 -8.94
C PRO A 513 0.59 28.16 -10.29
N ASP A 514 1.29 27.78 -11.36
CA ASP A 514 0.99 28.30 -12.68
C ASP A 514 -0.25 27.61 -13.28
N GLU A 515 -1.03 28.32 -14.07
CA GLU A 515 -2.17 27.77 -14.81
C GLU A 515 -1.67 27.06 -16.08
N THR A 516 -1.14 25.87 -15.94
CA THR A 516 -0.62 25.08 -17.06
C THR A 516 -1.75 24.34 -17.78
N PRO A 517 -1.59 24.02 -19.09
CA PRO A 517 -2.52 23.16 -19.80
C PRO A 517 -2.66 21.76 -19.16
N GLU A 518 -1.59 21.26 -18.58
CA GLU A 518 -1.57 19.97 -17.86
C GLU A 518 -2.43 20.01 -16.61
N LEU A 519 -2.34 21.09 -15.82
CA LEU A 519 -3.16 21.26 -14.62
C LEU A 519 -4.64 21.35 -15.01
N GLN A 520 -4.99 22.09 -16.05
CA GLN A 520 -6.36 22.23 -16.53
C GLN A 520 -6.95 20.93 -17.06
N ARG A 521 -6.11 20.08 -17.67
CA ARG A 521 -6.57 18.84 -18.31
C ARG A 521 -6.61 17.64 -17.36
N TYR A 522 -5.60 17.48 -16.50
CA TYR A 522 -5.37 16.24 -15.73
C TYR A 522 -5.67 16.39 -14.24
N TYR A 523 -6.04 17.55 -13.77
CA TYR A 523 -6.51 17.77 -12.41
C TYR A 523 -8.02 18.14 -12.42
N PRO A 524 -8.87 17.60 -11.54
CA PRO A 524 -8.59 16.57 -10.52
C PRO A 524 -8.12 15.24 -11.10
N THR A 525 -7.36 14.46 -10.32
CA THR A 525 -6.97 13.12 -10.73
C THR A 525 -8.10 12.12 -10.49
N ASP A 526 -8.10 10.99 -11.18
CA ASP A 526 -9.21 10.02 -11.12
C ASP A 526 -9.09 9.11 -9.90
N THR A 527 -7.94 8.43 -9.76
CA THR A 527 -7.75 7.43 -8.72
C THR A 527 -6.41 7.61 -8.01
N LEU A 528 -6.45 7.55 -6.69
CA LEU A 528 -5.26 7.39 -5.86
C LEU A 528 -5.18 5.94 -5.39
N VAL A 529 -4.04 5.28 -5.61
CA VAL A 529 -3.77 3.92 -5.12
C VAL A 529 -2.68 3.98 -4.06
N THR A 530 -2.99 3.60 -2.84
CA THR A 530 -2.04 3.68 -1.73
C THR A 530 -2.30 2.61 -0.65
N GLY A 531 -1.35 2.42 0.26
CA GLY A 531 -1.54 1.63 1.46
C GLY A 531 -2.34 2.39 2.51
N PHE A 532 -3.01 1.66 3.39
CA PHE A 532 -3.82 2.26 4.47
C PHE A 532 -2.97 2.94 5.55
N ASP A 533 -1.70 2.57 5.67
CA ASP A 533 -0.75 3.08 6.66
C ASP A 533 -0.40 4.56 6.47
N ILE A 534 -0.66 5.13 5.29
CA ILE A 534 -0.43 6.55 5.00
C ILE A 534 -1.70 7.36 4.73
N ILE A 535 -2.87 6.87 5.14
CA ILE A 535 -4.14 7.62 5.04
C ILE A 535 -4.00 9.00 5.70
N PHE A 536 -3.51 9.04 6.91
CA PHE A 536 -3.39 10.28 7.66
C PHE A 536 -2.20 11.12 7.19
N PHE A 537 -1.05 10.49 6.96
CA PHE A 537 0.17 11.21 6.57
C PHE A 537 0.07 11.86 5.20
N TRP A 538 -0.56 11.19 4.24
CA TRP A 538 -0.55 11.62 2.85
C TRP A 538 -1.93 11.91 2.29
N VAL A 539 -2.87 10.97 2.36
CA VAL A 539 -4.21 11.14 1.78
C VAL A 539 -4.92 12.33 2.41
N ALA A 540 -4.99 12.40 3.74
CA ALA A 540 -5.63 13.50 4.45
C ALA A 540 -4.97 14.85 4.14
N ARG A 541 -3.64 14.87 4.06
CA ARG A 541 -2.88 16.08 3.75
C ARG A 541 -3.14 16.56 2.32
N MET A 542 -3.17 15.66 1.33
CA MET A 542 -3.51 16.00 -0.05
C MET A 542 -4.94 16.53 -0.16
N MET A 543 -5.92 15.93 0.55
CA MET A 543 -7.29 16.41 0.59
C MET A 543 -7.38 17.83 1.15
N MET A 544 -6.70 18.10 2.27
CA MET A 544 -6.68 19.45 2.88
C MET A 544 -6.09 20.49 1.94
N MET A 545 -4.91 20.22 1.39
CA MET A 545 -4.18 21.17 0.54
C MET A 545 -4.85 21.36 -0.83
N GLY A 546 -5.31 20.25 -1.45
CA GLY A 546 -6.01 20.31 -2.74
C GLY A 546 -7.25 21.19 -2.67
N LEU A 547 -8.15 20.91 -1.71
CA LEU A 547 -9.37 21.69 -1.51
C LEU A 547 -9.09 23.15 -1.14
N HIS A 548 -8.05 23.42 -0.35
CA HIS A 548 -7.71 24.78 0.04
C HIS A 548 -7.20 25.62 -1.14
N PHE A 549 -6.25 25.08 -1.94
CA PHE A 549 -5.57 25.82 -2.96
C PHE A 549 -6.22 25.76 -4.34
N THR A 550 -6.79 24.62 -4.72
CA THR A 550 -7.43 24.45 -6.04
C THR A 550 -8.95 24.54 -5.98
N LYS A 551 -9.56 24.49 -4.79
CA LYS A 551 -11.01 24.46 -4.55
C LYS A 551 -11.72 23.21 -5.10
N GLU A 552 -10.96 22.20 -5.47
CA GLU A 552 -11.45 20.93 -5.98
C GLU A 552 -10.81 19.77 -5.25
N VAL A 553 -11.48 18.62 -5.19
CA VAL A 553 -10.89 17.39 -4.62
C VAL A 553 -9.70 16.95 -5.47
N PRO A 554 -8.59 16.50 -4.86
CA PRO A 554 -7.42 16.09 -5.63
C PRO A 554 -7.62 14.77 -6.40
N PHE A 555 -8.59 13.94 -6.00
CA PHE A 555 -8.93 12.66 -6.63
C PHE A 555 -10.37 12.26 -6.26
N SER A 556 -11.03 11.55 -7.17
CA SER A 556 -12.42 11.10 -6.98
C SER A 556 -12.50 9.75 -6.25
N THR A 557 -11.51 8.87 -6.44
CA THR A 557 -11.49 7.55 -5.81
C THR A 557 -10.15 7.31 -5.11
N ILE A 558 -10.20 6.74 -3.91
CA ILE A 558 -9.04 6.29 -3.15
C ILE A 558 -9.13 4.78 -2.98
N TYR A 559 -8.26 4.06 -3.66
CA TYR A 559 -8.13 2.61 -3.50
C TYR A 559 -7.06 2.27 -2.46
N MET A 560 -7.47 1.58 -1.40
CA MET A 560 -6.60 1.15 -0.32
C MET A 560 -6.23 -0.31 -0.51
N HIS A 561 -4.97 -0.56 -0.92
CA HIS A 561 -4.47 -1.92 -1.05
C HIS A 561 -3.98 -2.48 0.30
N ALA A 562 -3.98 -3.80 0.40
CA ALA A 562 -3.46 -4.52 1.55
C ALA A 562 -1.91 -4.56 1.58
N LEU A 563 -1.35 -5.02 2.68
CA LEU A 563 0.11 -5.18 2.82
C LEU A 563 0.58 -6.52 2.25
N VAL A 564 1.82 -6.52 1.76
CA VAL A 564 2.50 -7.76 1.38
C VAL A 564 3.30 -8.28 2.57
N ARG A 565 3.02 -9.51 2.95
CA ARG A 565 3.69 -10.24 4.02
C ARG A 565 4.50 -11.39 3.44
N ASP A 566 5.44 -11.92 4.21
CA ASP A 566 6.14 -13.13 3.82
C ASP A 566 5.21 -14.36 3.80
N GLU A 567 5.72 -15.50 3.35
CA GLU A 567 4.97 -16.74 3.22
C GLU A 567 4.34 -17.23 4.54
N LYS A 568 4.96 -16.85 5.68
CA LYS A 568 4.47 -17.19 7.02
C LYS A 568 3.47 -16.16 7.58
N GLY A 569 3.18 -15.09 6.83
CA GLY A 569 2.29 -14.02 7.25
C GLY A 569 2.96 -12.92 8.09
N ALA A 570 4.27 -12.98 8.30
CA ALA A 570 4.98 -11.95 9.06
C ALA A 570 5.24 -10.69 8.21
N LYS A 571 5.23 -9.52 8.86
CA LYS A 571 5.62 -8.27 8.21
C LYS A 571 7.08 -8.36 7.75
N MET A 572 7.33 -8.06 6.48
CA MET A 572 8.69 -8.00 5.94
C MET A 572 9.43 -6.80 6.51
N SER A 573 10.64 -7.03 6.99
CA SER A 573 11.54 -5.97 7.44
C SER A 573 13.01 -6.35 7.23
N LYS A 574 13.86 -5.35 6.96
CA LYS A 574 15.31 -5.58 6.82
C LYS A 574 15.93 -6.15 8.09
N SER A 575 15.44 -5.76 9.26
CA SER A 575 15.90 -6.24 10.56
C SER A 575 15.58 -7.72 10.81
N LYS A 576 14.50 -8.24 10.22
CA LYS A 576 14.12 -9.66 10.30
C LYS A 576 14.77 -10.52 9.20
N GLY A 577 15.38 -9.89 8.18
CA GLY A 577 16.01 -10.60 7.06
C GLY A 577 15.03 -11.34 6.13
N ASN A 578 13.73 -11.00 6.19
CA ASN A 578 12.68 -11.64 5.40
C ASN A 578 12.16 -10.77 4.25
N VAL A 579 12.89 -9.72 3.88
CA VAL A 579 12.55 -8.86 2.73
C VAL A 579 12.88 -9.58 1.44
N ILE A 580 11.91 -9.66 0.54
CA ILE A 580 12.07 -10.19 -0.81
C ILE A 580 12.25 -9.01 -1.77
N ASP A 581 13.35 -9.00 -2.53
CA ASP A 581 13.58 -8.04 -3.59
C ASP A 581 12.70 -8.38 -4.80
N PRO A 582 11.84 -7.45 -5.27
CA PRO A 582 11.02 -7.68 -6.45
C PRO A 582 11.83 -8.08 -7.69
N LEU A 583 12.99 -7.46 -7.91
CA LEU A 583 13.84 -7.75 -9.08
C LEU A 583 14.42 -9.16 -9.05
N HIS A 584 14.67 -9.71 -7.88
CA HIS A 584 15.11 -11.08 -7.76
C HIS A 584 14.06 -12.07 -8.32
N LEU A 585 12.78 -11.84 -7.99
CA LEU A 585 11.68 -12.62 -8.55
C LEU A 585 11.46 -12.36 -10.05
N VAL A 586 11.67 -11.12 -10.49
CA VAL A 586 11.62 -10.78 -11.94
C VAL A 586 12.72 -11.53 -12.70
N ASP A 587 13.93 -11.57 -12.18
CA ASP A 587 15.07 -12.26 -12.81
C ASP A 587 14.84 -13.79 -12.89
N GLU A 588 14.22 -14.38 -11.88
CA GLU A 588 13.99 -15.82 -11.80
C GLU A 588 12.74 -16.27 -12.55
N TYR A 589 11.61 -15.54 -12.43
CA TYR A 589 10.29 -15.96 -12.93
C TYR A 589 9.74 -15.10 -14.06
N GLY A 590 10.28 -13.90 -14.26
CA GLY A 590 9.73 -12.87 -15.16
C GLY A 590 8.79 -11.89 -14.48
N ALA A 591 8.76 -10.67 -15.01
CA ALA A 591 7.92 -9.59 -14.48
C ALA A 591 6.41 -9.92 -14.58
N ASP A 592 5.97 -10.51 -15.67
CA ASP A 592 4.57 -10.89 -15.89
C ASP A 592 4.06 -11.87 -14.83
N ALA A 593 4.86 -12.86 -14.46
CA ALA A 593 4.50 -13.84 -13.44
C ALA A 593 4.36 -13.19 -12.06
N LEU A 594 5.26 -12.29 -11.69
CA LEU A 594 5.18 -11.54 -10.43
C LEU A 594 3.94 -10.62 -10.41
N ARG A 595 3.72 -9.84 -11.46
CA ARG A 595 2.58 -8.94 -11.59
C ARG A 595 1.26 -9.68 -11.47
N PHE A 596 1.12 -10.78 -12.21
CA PHE A 596 -0.09 -11.60 -12.15
C PHE A 596 -0.33 -12.19 -10.76
N THR A 597 0.72 -12.65 -10.09
CA THR A 597 0.65 -13.15 -8.71
C THR A 597 0.10 -12.08 -7.76
N LEU A 598 0.69 -10.88 -7.82
CA LEU A 598 0.28 -9.76 -6.96
C LEU A 598 -1.18 -9.37 -7.22
N ALA A 599 -1.59 -9.27 -8.48
CA ALA A 599 -2.98 -8.97 -8.84
C ALA A 599 -3.96 -10.06 -8.40
N ALA A 600 -3.64 -11.34 -8.64
CA ALA A 600 -4.48 -12.46 -8.28
C ALA A 600 -4.69 -12.63 -6.77
N MET A 601 -3.74 -12.13 -5.97
CA MET A 601 -3.80 -12.15 -4.50
C MET A 601 -4.36 -10.86 -3.90
N ALA A 602 -4.56 -9.82 -4.68
CA ALA A 602 -5.01 -8.49 -4.23
C ALA A 602 -6.53 -8.48 -3.96
N ALA A 603 -6.99 -9.29 -3.01
CA ALA A 603 -8.35 -9.22 -2.52
C ALA A 603 -8.52 -8.00 -1.61
N GLN A 604 -9.67 -7.31 -1.73
CA GLN A 604 -9.96 -6.15 -0.90
C GLN A 604 -9.96 -6.52 0.60
N GLY A 605 -9.20 -5.78 1.40
CA GLY A 605 -9.17 -5.92 2.85
C GLY A 605 -8.38 -7.11 3.40
N ARG A 606 -7.61 -7.82 2.58
CA ARG A 606 -6.80 -8.96 3.01
C ARG A 606 -5.33 -8.78 2.65
N ASP A 607 -4.45 -9.01 3.63
CA ASP A 607 -3.01 -9.02 3.39
C ASP A 607 -2.58 -10.17 2.48
N ILE A 608 -1.58 -9.91 1.66
CA ILE A 608 -1.04 -10.86 0.69
C ILE A 608 0.10 -11.63 1.35
N LYS A 609 -0.07 -12.95 1.50
CA LYS A 609 1.02 -13.87 1.87
C LYS A 609 1.74 -14.30 0.60
N LEU A 610 2.86 -13.69 0.28
CA LEU A 610 3.57 -13.95 -0.96
C LEU A 610 4.33 -15.29 -0.88
N SER A 611 4.06 -16.17 -1.85
CA SER A 611 4.74 -17.46 -2.02
C SER A 611 5.41 -17.51 -3.39
N THR A 612 6.70 -17.89 -3.42
CA THR A 612 7.45 -18.10 -4.66
C THR A 612 6.87 -19.22 -5.52
N GLN A 613 6.26 -20.22 -4.89
CA GLN A 613 5.57 -21.31 -5.61
C GLN A 613 4.39 -20.79 -6.45
N ARG A 614 3.66 -19.78 -5.95
CA ARG A 614 2.58 -19.15 -6.74
C ARG A 614 3.13 -18.39 -7.93
N VAL A 615 4.26 -17.69 -7.77
CA VAL A 615 4.90 -16.97 -8.86
C VAL A 615 5.35 -17.96 -9.97
N ASP A 616 5.94 -19.10 -9.59
CA ASP A 616 6.27 -20.16 -10.54
C ASP A 616 5.05 -20.76 -11.25
N GLY A 617 3.93 -20.91 -10.52
CA GLY A 617 2.66 -21.33 -11.10
C GLY A 617 2.19 -20.40 -12.23
N TYR A 618 2.29 -19.10 -12.04
CA TYR A 618 1.91 -18.12 -13.08
C TYR A 618 2.95 -17.96 -14.19
N ARG A 619 4.24 -18.28 -13.94
CA ARG A 619 5.21 -18.49 -15.02
C ARG A 619 4.80 -19.67 -15.91
N SER A 620 4.35 -20.75 -15.30
CA SER A 620 3.79 -21.91 -16.03
C SER A 620 2.56 -21.54 -16.84
N PHE A 621 1.71 -20.66 -16.33
CA PHE A 621 0.57 -20.10 -17.07
C PHE A 621 1.02 -19.32 -18.32
N ALA A 622 1.99 -18.43 -18.19
CA ALA A 622 2.58 -17.72 -19.33
C ALA A 622 3.14 -18.70 -20.38
N THR A 623 3.85 -19.73 -19.95
CA THR A 623 4.38 -20.77 -20.83
C THR A 623 3.27 -21.54 -21.55
N LYS A 624 2.16 -21.82 -20.88
CA LYS A 624 0.98 -22.49 -21.50
C LYS A 624 0.34 -21.62 -22.58
N LEU A 625 0.15 -20.32 -22.31
CA LEU A 625 -0.34 -19.37 -23.31
C LEU A 625 0.58 -19.30 -24.52
N TRP A 626 1.90 -19.20 -24.29
CA TRP A 626 2.90 -19.18 -25.36
C TRP A 626 2.79 -20.41 -26.26
N ASN A 627 2.68 -21.59 -25.64
CA ASN A 627 2.54 -22.84 -26.39
C ASN A 627 1.21 -22.95 -27.15
N ALA A 628 0.12 -22.42 -26.60
CA ALA A 628 -1.17 -22.39 -27.26
C ALA A 628 -1.15 -21.46 -28.51
N CYS A 629 -0.52 -20.29 -28.39
CA CYS A 629 -0.35 -19.38 -29.53
C CYS A 629 0.56 -20.00 -30.61
N ARG A 630 1.62 -20.69 -30.21
CA ARG A 630 2.50 -21.42 -31.14
C ARG A 630 1.76 -22.56 -31.84
N PHE A 631 0.94 -23.33 -31.12
CA PHE A 631 0.09 -24.35 -31.74
C PHE A 631 -0.86 -23.74 -32.77
N ALA A 632 -1.49 -22.63 -32.47
CA ALA A 632 -2.38 -21.90 -33.36
C ALA A 632 -1.66 -21.49 -34.67
N GLU A 633 -0.46 -20.90 -34.53
CA GLU A 633 0.38 -20.52 -35.67
C GLU A 633 0.74 -21.72 -36.54
N MET A 634 1.19 -22.83 -35.93
CA MET A 634 1.57 -24.06 -36.66
C MET A 634 0.40 -24.69 -37.41
N ASN A 635 -0.83 -24.44 -37.01
CA ASN A 635 -2.05 -24.90 -37.68
C ASN A 635 -2.67 -23.87 -38.62
N GLY A 636 -1.98 -22.79 -38.92
CA GLY A 636 -2.39 -21.79 -39.88
C GLY A 636 -3.46 -20.82 -39.39
N ALA A 637 -3.61 -20.65 -38.06
CA ALA A 637 -4.46 -19.61 -37.50
C ALA A 637 -3.79 -18.25 -37.70
N ALA A 638 -4.39 -17.45 -38.59
CA ALA A 638 -3.90 -16.14 -38.99
C ALA A 638 -5.02 -15.12 -38.90
N LEU A 639 -4.66 -13.87 -38.57
CA LEU A 639 -5.59 -12.77 -38.59
C LEU A 639 -6.17 -12.60 -40.01
N THR A 640 -7.48 -12.61 -40.09
CA THR A 640 -8.23 -12.52 -41.37
C THR A 640 -8.90 -11.17 -41.44
N ALA A 641 -8.54 -10.36 -42.45
CA ALA A 641 -9.15 -9.06 -42.67
C ALA A 641 -10.67 -9.20 -42.92
N GLY A 642 -11.46 -8.40 -42.20
CA GLY A 642 -12.91 -8.39 -42.33
C GLY A 642 -13.62 -9.62 -41.73
N PHE A 643 -12.93 -10.45 -40.95
CA PHE A 643 -13.55 -11.55 -40.23
C PHE A 643 -14.53 -11.02 -39.16
N ASP A 644 -15.77 -11.47 -39.23
CA ASP A 644 -16.81 -11.18 -38.26
C ASP A 644 -17.04 -12.43 -37.37
N PRO A 645 -16.60 -12.38 -36.10
CA PRO A 645 -16.74 -13.52 -35.22
C PRO A 645 -18.19 -13.86 -34.85
N THR A 646 -19.12 -12.92 -35.03
CA THR A 646 -20.56 -13.16 -34.79
C THR A 646 -21.23 -13.93 -35.91
N SER A 647 -20.62 -14.04 -37.09
CA SER A 647 -21.16 -14.72 -38.27
C SER A 647 -20.78 -16.21 -38.39
N VAL A 648 -20.03 -16.75 -37.40
CA VAL A 648 -19.53 -18.14 -37.43
C VAL A 648 -20.67 -19.16 -37.34
N LYS A 649 -20.50 -20.29 -38.01
CA LYS A 649 -21.52 -21.34 -38.11
C LYS A 649 -21.21 -22.56 -37.28
N GLU A 650 -19.93 -22.92 -37.12
CA GLU A 650 -19.53 -24.06 -36.32
C GLU A 650 -19.89 -23.87 -34.87
N THR A 651 -20.58 -24.84 -34.26
CA THR A 651 -21.04 -24.78 -32.88
C THR A 651 -19.89 -24.49 -31.91
N LEU A 652 -18.72 -25.06 -32.14
CA LEU A 652 -17.52 -24.83 -31.34
C LEU A 652 -17.05 -23.39 -31.41
N ASN A 653 -17.14 -22.75 -32.55
CA ASN A 653 -16.76 -21.35 -32.75
C ASN A 653 -17.80 -20.38 -32.14
N ARG A 654 -19.08 -20.73 -32.22
CA ARG A 654 -20.17 -19.99 -31.55
C ARG A 654 -20.01 -20.05 -30.04
N TRP A 655 -19.69 -21.24 -29.52
CA TRP A 655 -19.41 -21.42 -28.09
C TRP A 655 -18.25 -20.57 -27.60
N ILE A 656 -17.09 -20.61 -28.26
CA ILE A 656 -15.94 -19.81 -27.79
C ILE A 656 -16.18 -18.31 -27.91
N MET A 657 -16.99 -17.87 -28.90
CA MET A 657 -17.43 -16.48 -28.98
C MET A 657 -18.24 -16.07 -27.76
N HIS A 658 -19.21 -16.91 -27.33
CA HIS A 658 -19.99 -16.70 -26.12
C HIS A 658 -19.10 -16.60 -24.88
N GLU A 659 -18.20 -17.57 -24.68
CA GLU A 659 -17.26 -17.58 -23.57
C GLU A 659 -16.32 -16.38 -23.55
N THR A 660 -15.86 -15.94 -24.72
CA THR A 660 -15.02 -14.74 -24.85
C THR A 660 -15.78 -13.47 -24.42
N THR A 661 -17.04 -13.36 -24.81
CA THR A 661 -17.91 -12.23 -24.42
C THR A 661 -18.13 -12.21 -22.90
N LEU A 662 -18.43 -13.35 -22.29
CA LEU A 662 -18.57 -13.46 -20.84
C LEU A 662 -17.28 -13.07 -20.11
N ALA A 663 -16.15 -13.59 -20.56
CA ALA A 663 -14.85 -13.28 -19.96
C ALA A 663 -14.52 -11.78 -20.06
N ALA A 664 -14.78 -11.15 -21.21
CA ALA A 664 -14.57 -9.71 -21.41
C ALA A 664 -15.42 -8.88 -20.45
N ARG A 665 -16.68 -9.25 -20.23
CA ARG A 665 -17.58 -8.61 -19.26
C ARG A 665 -17.07 -8.77 -17.83
N GLU A 666 -16.81 -10.00 -17.39
CA GLU A 666 -16.37 -10.29 -16.03
C GLU A 666 -15.06 -9.54 -15.68
N VAL A 667 -14.10 -9.54 -16.59
CA VAL A 667 -12.82 -8.84 -16.37
C VAL A 667 -13.03 -7.33 -16.32
N THR A 668 -13.84 -6.79 -17.22
CA THR A 668 -14.13 -5.34 -17.27
C THR A 668 -14.81 -4.87 -15.98
N GLU A 669 -15.92 -5.50 -15.59
CA GLU A 669 -16.65 -5.16 -14.37
C GLU A 669 -15.80 -5.31 -13.09
N ALA A 670 -14.94 -6.31 -13.06
CA ALA A 670 -14.04 -6.52 -11.93
C ALA A 670 -12.96 -5.43 -11.82
N ILE A 671 -12.36 -5.00 -12.93
CA ILE A 671 -11.39 -3.89 -12.91
C ILE A 671 -12.08 -2.58 -12.53
N GLU A 672 -13.23 -2.27 -13.11
CA GLU A 672 -14.02 -1.07 -12.81
C GLU A 672 -14.43 -1.00 -11.31
N ALA A 673 -14.66 -2.15 -10.69
CA ALA A 673 -14.98 -2.27 -9.27
C ALA A 673 -13.73 -2.40 -8.37
N TYR A 674 -12.53 -2.24 -8.91
CA TYR A 674 -11.27 -2.44 -8.18
C TYR A 674 -11.12 -3.83 -7.54
N ARG A 675 -11.74 -4.85 -8.13
CA ARG A 675 -11.63 -6.26 -7.70
C ARG A 675 -10.58 -6.98 -8.56
N PHE A 676 -9.32 -6.62 -8.35
CA PHE A 676 -8.19 -7.09 -9.16
C PHE A 676 -8.01 -8.60 -9.13
N ASN A 677 -8.21 -9.23 -7.96
CA ASN A 677 -8.15 -10.68 -7.81
C ASN A 677 -9.23 -11.39 -8.63
N ASP A 678 -10.45 -10.84 -8.68
CA ASP A 678 -11.55 -11.40 -9.46
C ASP A 678 -11.28 -11.27 -10.96
N ALA A 679 -10.77 -10.11 -11.38
CA ALA A 679 -10.38 -9.88 -12.78
C ALA A 679 -9.27 -10.84 -13.23
N ALA A 680 -8.20 -10.98 -12.43
CA ALA A 680 -7.14 -11.94 -12.69
C ALA A 680 -7.66 -13.39 -12.71
N GLY A 681 -8.54 -13.74 -11.78
CA GLY A 681 -9.19 -15.05 -11.74
C GLY A 681 -10.07 -15.34 -12.96
N ALA A 682 -10.84 -14.35 -13.43
CA ALA A 682 -11.69 -14.48 -14.60
C ALA A 682 -10.87 -14.71 -15.89
N VAL A 683 -9.85 -13.89 -16.13
CA VAL A 683 -8.99 -14.07 -17.30
C VAL A 683 -8.19 -15.38 -17.24
N TYR A 684 -7.72 -15.77 -16.06
CA TYR A 684 -7.03 -17.05 -15.88
C TYR A 684 -7.95 -18.24 -16.22
N ARG A 685 -9.18 -18.27 -15.68
CA ARG A 685 -10.15 -19.33 -15.98
C ARG A 685 -10.46 -19.43 -17.46
N PHE A 686 -10.71 -18.29 -18.11
CA PHE A 686 -10.98 -18.26 -19.54
C PHE A 686 -9.81 -18.78 -20.36
N VAL A 687 -8.60 -18.27 -20.12
CA VAL A 687 -7.41 -18.65 -20.91
C VAL A 687 -6.99 -20.09 -20.63
N TRP A 688 -6.87 -20.47 -19.35
CA TRP A 688 -6.36 -21.80 -19.01
C TRP A 688 -7.44 -22.87 -19.18
N ASN A 689 -8.60 -22.69 -18.53
CA ASN A 689 -9.59 -23.76 -18.45
C ASN A 689 -10.51 -23.84 -19.67
N VAL A 690 -10.82 -22.72 -20.33
CA VAL A 690 -11.72 -22.71 -21.48
C VAL A 690 -10.93 -22.79 -22.79
N PHE A 691 -10.06 -21.84 -23.05
CA PHE A 691 -9.33 -21.77 -24.31
C PHE A 691 -8.29 -22.89 -24.45
N CYS A 692 -7.33 -22.99 -23.52
CA CYS A 692 -6.24 -23.96 -23.65
C CYS A 692 -6.67 -25.39 -23.39
N ASP A 693 -7.46 -25.67 -22.35
CA ASP A 693 -7.82 -27.04 -21.98
C ASP A 693 -8.91 -27.62 -22.83
N TRP A 694 -9.82 -26.81 -23.37
CA TRP A 694 -10.96 -27.29 -24.13
C TRP A 694 -10.98 -26.81 -25.57
N TYR A 695 -11.06 -25.52 -25.84
CA TYR A 695 -11.23 -25.05 -27.21
C TYR A 695 -10.13 -25.51 -28.14
N VAL A 696 -8.85 -25.32 -27.76
CA VAL A 696 -7.69 -25.78 -28.54
C VAL A 696 -7.76 -27.28 -28.77
N GLU A 697 -8.13 -28.07 -27.76
CA GLU A 697 -8.23 -29.53 -27.90
C GLU A 697 -9.42 -29.96 -28.77
N LEU A 698 -10.56 -29.28 -28.64
CA LEU A 698 -11.77 -29.56 -29.40
C LEU A 698 -11.62 -29.20 -30.89
N THR A 699 -10.78 -28.19 -31.22
CA THR A 699 -10.52 -27.78 -32.61
C THR A 699 -9.57 -28.72 -33.38
N LYS A 700 -8.79 -29.56 -32.71
CA LYS A 700 -7.80 -30.44 -33.35
C LYS A 700 -8.37 -31.30 -34.50
N PRO A 701 -9.53 -31.94 -34.38
CA PRO A 701 -10.11 -32.70 -35.47
C PRO A 701 -10.40 -31.87 -36.72
N LEU A 702 -10.94 -30.63 -36.53
CA LEU A 702 -11.21 -29.69 -37.61
C LEU A 702 -9.90 -29.21 -38.27
N LEU A 703 -8.89 -28.89 -37.50
CA LEU A 703 -7.60 -28.39 -37.99
C LEU A 703 -6.78 -29.46 -38.73
N MET A 704 -6.90 -30.72 -38.30
CA MET A 704 -6.20 -31.87 -38.91
C MET A 704 -6.99 -32.51 -40.07
N GLY A 705 -8.28 -32.16 -40.22
CA GLY A 705 -9.16 -32.65 -41.26
C GLY A 705 -8.85 -32.05 -42.64
N GLU A 706 -9.71 -32.36 -43.62
CA GLU A 706 -9.63 -31.84 -45.00
C GLU A 706 -9.87 -30.30 -45.00
N ASP A 707 -9.31 -29.64 -46.01
CA ASP A 707 -9.53 -28.21 -46.18
C ASP A 707 -10.99 -27.93 -46.62
N GLY A 708 -11.58 -26.95 -45.93
CA GLY A 708 -12.98 -26.60 -46.18
C GLY A 708 -13.42 -25.38 -45.35
N PRO A 709 -14.69 -24.96 -45.49
CA PRO A 709 -15.22 -23.78 -44.81
C PRO A 709 -15.07 -23.84 -43.27
N ALA A 710 -15.37 -24.96 -42.64
CA ALA A 710 -15.28 -25.17 -41.22
C ALA A 710 -13.84 -25.00 -40.69
N LYS A 711 -12.86 -25.53 -41.39
CA LYS A 711 -11.43 -25.38 -41.04
C LYS A 711 -10.96 -23.92 -41.22
N THR A 712 -11.40 -23.26 -42.30
CA THR A 712 -11.07 -21.85 -42.57
C THR A 712 -11.67 -20.94 -41.49
N GLU A 713 -12.95 -21.14 -41.15
CA GLU A 713 -13.64 -20.42 -40.08
C GLU A 713 -12.94 -20.62 -38.75
N THR A 714 -12.61 -21.87 -38.38
CA THR A 714 -11.98 -22.21 -37.12
C THR A 714 -10.59 -21.58 -36.98
N ARG A 715 -9.79 -21.54 -38.06
CA ARG A 715 -8.49 -20.85 -38.08
C ARG A 715 -8.63 -19.36 -37.81
N ALA A 716 -9.59 -18.69 -38.47
CA ALA A 716 -9.88 -17.29 -38.26
C ALA A 716 -10.37 -17.02 -36.82
N MET A 717 -11.25 -17.90 -36.32
CA MET A 717 -11.78 -17.78 -34.97
C MET A 717 -10.69 -17.94 -33.90
N ILE A 718 -9.79 -18.91 -34.01
CA ILE A 718 -8.64 -19.10 -33.09
C ILE A 718 -7.78 -17.83 -33.06
N ALA A 719 -7.51 -17.24 -34.22
CA ALA A 719 -6.71 -16.02 -34.31
C ALA A 719 -7.41 -14.83 -33.65
N TRP A 720 -8.72 -14.69 -33.83
CA TRP A 720 -9.53 -13.65 -33.19
C TRP A 720 -9.57 -13.84 -31.67
N VAL A 721 -9.90 -15.05 -31.17
CA VAL A 721 -9.95 -15.32 -29.72
C VAL A 721 -8.58 -15.10 -29.07
N ARG A 722 -7.49 -15.51 -29.73
CA ARG A 722 -6.13 -15.21 -29.28
C ARG A 722 -5.94 -13.71 -29.09
N ASP A 723 -6.34 -12.90 -30.02
CA ASP A 723 -6.21 -11.44 -29.94
C ASP A 723 -7.03 -10.85 -28.80
N GLU A 724 -8.25 -11.33 -28.57
CA GLU A 724 -9.07 -10.93 -27.41
C GLU A 724 -8.43 -11.35 -26.08
N ILE A 725 -7.87 -12.55 -26.00
CA ILE A 725 -7.10 -13.02 -24.84
C ILE A 725 -5.92 -12.08 -24.56
N LEU A 726 -5.15 -11.71 -25.58
CA LEU A 726 -4.00 -10.84 -25.42
C LEU A 726 -4.42 -9.46 -24.89
N LYS A 727 -5.55 -8.91 -25.36
CA LYS A 727 -6.10 -7.65 -24.88
C LYS A 727 -6.54 -7.76 -23.40
N LEU A 728 -7.32 -8.78 -23.04
CA LEU A 728 -7.81 -8.97 -21.68
C LEU A 728 -6.69 -9.21 -20.67
N LEU A 729 -5.64 -9.89 -21.08
CA LEU A 729 -4.51 -10.25 -20.24
C LEU A 729 -3.44 -9.13 -20.14
N HIS A 730 -3.40 -8.21 -21.13
CA HIS A 730 -2.37 -7.19 -21.22
C HIS A 730 -2.18 -6.32 -19.96
N PRO A 731 -3.22 -5.86 -19.24
CA PRO A 731 -3.02 -5.12 -18.00
C PRO A 731 -2.25 -5.88 -16.93
N PHE A 732 -2.38 -7.20 -16.90
CA PHE A 732 -1.76 -8.08 -15.89
C PHE A 732 -0.38 -8.59 -16.32
N MET A 733 -0.23 -8.98 -17.59
CA MET A 733 0.97 -9.60 -18.15
C MET A 733 1.40 -8.88 -19.44
N PRO A 734 1.85 -7.62 -19.33
CA PRO A 734 2.05 -6.76 -20.51
C PRO A 734 3.15 -7.23 -21.46
N PHE A 735 4.21 -7.86 -20.96
CA PHE A 735 5.37 -8.20 -21.79
C PHE A 735 5.09 -9.36 -22.74
N ILE A 736 4.59 -10.48 -22.21
CA ILE A 736 4.25 -11.64 -23.05
C ILE A 736 3.14 -11.31 -24.05
N THR A 737 2.17 -10.53 -23.64
CA THR A 737 1.02 -10.19 -24.50
C THR A 737 1.42 -9.23 -25.62
N GLU A 738 2.23 -8.22 -25.35
CA GLU A 738 2.77 -7.32 -26.38
C GLU A 738 3.64 -8.11 -27.38
N GLU A 739 4.51 -9.00 -26.90
CA GLU A 739 5.33 -9.86 -27.75
C GLU A 739 4.49 -10.75 -28.64
N LEU A 740 3.50 -11.46 -28.08
CA LEU A 740 2.63 -12.32 -28.88
C LEU A 740 1.77 -11.52 -29.86
N TRP A 741 1.38 -10.30 -29.50
CA TRP A 741 0.69 -9.39 -30.42
C TRP A 741 1.54 -9.04 -31.63
N ASP A 742 2.80 -8.72 -31.43
CA ASP A 742 3.75 -8.34 -32.50
C ASP A 742 4.10 -9.52 -33.41
N VAL A 743 4.42 -10.70 -32.83
CA VAL A 743 4.92 -11.83 -33.62
C VAL A 743 3.85 -12.64 -34.31
N THR A 744 2.56 -12.53 -33.91
CA THR A 744 1.46 -13.35 -34.46
C THR A 744 0.80 -12.76 -35.69
N ALA A 745 0.95 -11.48 -35.96
CA ALA A 745 0.44 -10.82 -37.13
C ALA A 745 1.18 -9.50 -37.43
N LYS A 746 1.21 -9.09 -38.68
CA LYS A 746 1.66 -7.74 -39.02
C LYS A 746 0.57 -6.75 -38.68
N ARG A 747 0.87 -5.80 -37.79
CA ARG A 747 -0.07 -4.82 -37.24
C ARG A 747 0.49 -3.41 -37.33
N ASP A 748 -0.41 -2.44 -37.41
CA ASP A 748 -0.05 -1.02 -37.52
C ASP A 748 0.15 -0.34 -36.13
N GLY A 749 -0.04 -1.07 -35.01
CA GLY A 749 0.06 -0.50 -33.67
C GLY A 749 0.34 -1.52 -32.59
N LEU A 750 0.75 -0.99 -31.43
CA LEU A 750 1.06 -1.75 -30.24
C LEU A 750 -0.22 -2.18 -29.51
N LEU A 751 -0.14 -3.32 -28.81
CA LEU A 751 -1.25 -3.83 -28.00
C LEU A 751 -1.70 -2.85 -26.90
N VAL A 752 -0.75 -2.20 -26.25
CA VAL A 752 -1.03 -1.20 -25.19
C VAL A 752 -1.91 -0.03 -25.67
N LEU A 753 -1.97 0.21 -26.97
CA LEU A 753 -2.81 1.24 -27.63
C LEU A 753 -4.01 0.64 -28.38
N ALA A 754 -4.12 -0.67 -28.43
CA ALA A 754 -5.23 -1.37 -29.09
C ALA A 754 -6.53 -1.20 -28.29
N PRO A 755 -7.71 -1.23 -28.96
CA PRO A 755 -8.98 -1.08 -28.28
C PRO A 755 -9.27 -2.28 -27.35
N TRP A 756 -9.82 -1.99 -26.16
CA TRP A 756 -10.31 -3.00 -25.24
C TRP A 756 -11.44 -3.85 -25.88
N PRO A 757 -11.60 -5.14 -25.56
CA PRO A 757 -12.55 -6.06 -26.20
C PRO A 757 -14.02 -5.64 -26.22
N ARG A 758 -14.43 -4.74 -25.32
CA ARG A 758 -15.80 -4.21 -25.32
C ARG A 758 -16.04 -3.37 -26.57
N LYS A 759 -17.06 -3.70 -27.36
CA LYS A 759 -17.40 -2.93 -28.57
C LYS A 759 -17.67 -1.48 -28.19
N PRO A 760 -17.11 -0.51 -28.93
CA PRO A 760 -17.57 0.85 -28.85
C PRO A 760 -19.07 0.90 -29.23
N ARG A 761 -19.85 1.66 -28.49
CA ARG A 761 -21.27 1.90 -28.79
C ARG A 761 -21.41 2.32 -30.24
N ALA A 762 -22.28 1.67 -30.98
CA ALA A 762 -22.65 2.13 -32.32
C ALA A 762 -23.16 3.58 -32.22
N LEU A 763 -22.54 4.48 -32.97
CA LEU A 763 -22.96 5.88 -33.00
C LEU A 763 -24.42 5.96 -33.42
N THR A 764 -25.22 6.73 -32.70
CA THR A 764 -26.60 7.00 -33.15
C THR A 764 -26.61 7.77 -34.46
N PRO A 765 -27.66 7.66 -35.25
CA PRO A 765 -27.77 8.45 -36.50
C PRO A 765 -27.57 9.98 -36.29
N GLU A 766 -27.94 10.52 -35.14
CA GLU A 766 -27.71 11.91 -34.76
C GLU A 766 -26.24 12.23 -34.48
N GLN A 767 -25.51 11.31 -33.84
CA GLN A 767 -24.08 11.43 -33.61
C GLN A 767 -23.29 11.32 -34.91
N ILE A 768 -23.72 10.45 -35.84
CA ILE A 768 -23.17 10.34 -37.20
C ILE A 768 -23.43 11.61 -38.01
N ALA A 769 -24.61 12.21 -37.94
CA ALA A 769 -24.95 13.47 -38.58
C ALA A 769 -24.07 14.63 -38.05
N THR A 770 -23.81 14.69 -36.78
CA THR A 770 -22.96 15.73 -36.17
C THR A 770 -21.49 15.59 -36.61
N LEU A 771 -20.98 14.36 -36.72
CA LEU A 771 -19.63 14.08 -37.22
C LEU A 771 -19.49 14.35 -38.74
N SER A 772 -20.57 14.20 -39.51
CA SER A 772 -20.58 14.50 -40.97
C SER A 772 -20.54 16.00 -41.29
N LEU A 773 -20.78 16.87 -40.31
CA LEU A 773 -20.69 18.34 -40.44
C LEU A 773 -19.27 18.86 -40.17
N ALA A 774 -18.38 18.09 -39.56
CA ALA A 774 -16.96 18.38 -39.45
C ALA A 774 -16.25 17.78 -40.67
N GLY A 775 -15.84 18.61 -41.63
CA GLY A 775 -15.31 18.23 -42.93
C GLY A 775 -14.20 17.18 -42.95
N PRO A 776 -13.76 16.72 -44.14
CA PRO A 776 -12.90 15.54 -44.27
C PRO A 776 -11.51 15.79 -43.68
N THR A 777 -11.25 15.27 -42.53
CA THR A 777 -9.90 15.03 -42.03
C THR A 777 -9.62 13.53 -42.10
N ASP A 778 -8.48 13.17 -42.69
CA ASP A 778 -7.96 11.79 -42.83
C ASP A 778 -7.73 11.04 -41.52
N ALA A 779 -8.64 11.12 -40.58
CA ALA A 779 -8.60 10.42 -39.32
C ALA A 779 -9.76 9.43 -39.22
N LEU A 780 -9.52 8.24 -39.69
CA LEU A 780 -10.38 7.07 -39.57
C LEU A 780 -10.31 6.44 -38.17
N ILE A 781 -10.69 7.15 -37.14
CA ILE A 781 -11.19 6.52 -35.91
C ILE A 781 -12.13 7.53 -35.25
N PRO A 782 -13.43 7.26 -35.17
CA PRO A 782 -14.32 8.13 -34.42
C PRO A 782 -13.91 8.10 -32.94
N PRO A 783 -13.85 9.25 -32.29
CA PRO A 783 -13.57 9.29 -30.85
C PRO A 783 -14.70 8.56 -30.15
N VAL A 784 -14.34 7.57 -29.31
CA VAL A 784 -15.26 6.98 -28.35
C VAL A 784 -15.43 8.00 -27.23
N ILE A 785 -16.23 9.02 -27.48
CA ILE A 785 -16.69 9.92 -26.42
C ILE A 785 -18.08 9.42 -26.01
N GLY A 786 -18.14 8.60 -25.02
CA GLY A 786 -19.39 8.22 -24.36
C GLY A 786 -19.13 8.06 -22.89
N THR A 787 -19.76 8.86 -22.09
CA THR A 787 -20.09 8.48 -20.72
C THR A 787 -20.73 7.10 -20.80
N PHE A 788 -20.20 6.15 -20.01
CA PHE A 788 -20.71 4.78 -19.94
C PHE A 788 -22.05 4.78 -19.17
N GLU A 789 -23.07 5.39 -19.74
CA GLU A 789 -24.44 5.30 -19.24
C GLU A 789 -25.21 4.33 -20.14
N ASP A 790 -25.73 3.29 -19.50
CA ASP A 790 -26.68 2.28 -19.96
C ASP A 790 -26.32 1.50 -21.25
N ASP A 791 -25.70 0.33 -21.05
CA ASP A 791 -25.55 -0.72 -22.05
C ASP A 791 -26.89 -1.44 -22.27
N THR A 792 -27.67 -0.98 -23.23
CA THR A 792 -28.86 -1.68 -23.73
C THR A 792 -28.61 -2.45 -25.01
N GLU A 793 -27.38 -2.56 -25.51
CA GLU A 793 -27.07 -3.47 -26.62
C GLU A 793 -26.93 -4.91 -26.12
N GLU A 794 -27.72 -5.81 -26.68
CA GLU A 794 -27.64 -7.23 -26.43
C GLU A 794 -26.22 -7.72 -26.71
N GLU A 795 -25.52 -8.13 -25.64
CA GLU A 795 -24.25 -8.85 -25.76
C GLU A 795 -24.47 -10.15 -26.54
N PHE A 796 -23.46 -10.55 -27.32
CA PHE A 796 -23.53 -11.84 -28.01
C PHE A 796 -23.69 -12.96 -26.98
N SER A 797 -24.77 -13.71 -27.08
CA SER A 797 -25.09 -14.84 -26.23
C SER A 797 -25.55 -16.00 -27.06
N ASP A 798 -25.00 -17.17 -26.82
CA ASP A 798 -25.39 -18.42 -27.50
C ASP A 798 -25.58 -19.55 -26.49
N PRO A 799 -26.72 -19.52 -25.77
CA PRO A 799 -27.04 -20.57 -24.81
C PRO A 799 -27.13 -21.98 -25.38
N GLU A 800 -27.48 -22.08 -26.68
CA GLU A 800 -27.55 -23.38 -27.37
C GLU A 800 -26.17 -24.01 -27.55
N ALA A 801 -25.19 -23.18 -28.03
CA ALA A 801 -23.80 -23.64 -28.17
C ALA A 801 -23.15 -23.92 -26.81
N GLU A 802 -23.47 -23.13 -25.76
CA GLU A 802 -23.03 -23.39 -24.39
C GLU A 802 -23.59 -24.72 -23.87
N ALA A 803 -24.88 -24.95 -24.04
CA ALA A 803 -25.51 -26.22 -23.61
C ALA A 803 -24.93 -27.44 -24.35
N GLU A 804 -24.62 -27.29 -25.62
CA GLU A 804 -24.05 -28.36 -26.46
C GLU A 804 -22.59 -28.67 -26.06
N ILE A 805 -21.72 -27.72 -26.08
CA ILE A 805 -20.29 -27.90 -25.79
C ILE A 805 -20.06 -28.13 -24.29
N GLY A 806 -20.81 -27.42 -23.43
CA GLY A 806 -20.76 -27.63 -21.99
C GLY A 806 -21.12 -29.06 -21.59
N TRP A 807 -22.09 -29.69 -22.28
CA TRP A 807 -22.36 -31.11 -22.08
C TRP A 807 -21.16 -32.00 -22.42
N VAL A 808 -20.44 -31.72 -23.51
CA VAL A 808 -19.20 -32.44 -23.88
C VAL A 808 -18.13 -32.29 -22.82
N VAL A 809 -17.94 -31.06 -22.35
CA VAL A 809 -16.96 -30.72 -21.29
C VAL A 809 -17.28 -31.44 -19.99
N ASP A 810 -18.55 -31.38 -19.57
CA ASP A 810 -19.01 -32.04 -18.33
C ASP A 810 -18.86 -33.55 -18.41
N LEU A 811 -19.28 -34.18 -19.53
CA LEU A 811 -19.14 -35.62 -19.76
C LEU A 811 -17.68 -36.05 -19.70
N VAL A 812 -16.81 -35.43 -20.47
CA VAL A 812 -15.37 -35.76 -20.51
C VAL A 812 -14.73 -35.55 -19.14
N SER A 813 -15.06 -34.46 -18.45
CA SER A 813 -14.54 -34.16 -17.10
C SER A 813 -14.99 -35.20 -16.08
N ALA A 814 -16.27 -35.57 -16.06
CA ALA A 814 -16.78 -36.60 -15.18
C ALA A 814 -16.13 -37.98 -15.41
N ILE A 815 -15.94 -38.35 -16.68
CA ILE A 815 -15.24 -39.58 -17.02
C ILE A 815 -13.77 -39.54 -16.59
N ARG A 816 -13.08 -38.47 -16.83
CA ARG A 816 -11.66 -38.28 -16.41
C ARG A 816 -11.54 -38.39 -14.88
N SER A 817 -12.47 -37.80 -14.13
CA SER A 817 -12.49 -37.88 -12.66
C SER A 817 -12.63 -39.34 -12.21
N VAL A 818 -13.63 -40.07 -12.73
CA VAL A 818 -13.80 -41.48 -12.41
C VAL A 818 -12.58 -42.31 -12.79
N ARG A 819 -12.00 -42.07 -13.95
CA ARG A 819 -10.76 -42.77 -14.37
C ARG A 819 -9.59 -42.53 -13.42
N ALA A 820 -9.44 -41.31 -12.92
CA ALA A 820 -8.42 -40.97 -11.93
C ALA A 820 -8.74 -41.61 -10.56
N GLU A 821 -9.98 -41.50 -10.09
CA GLU A 821 -10.42 -42.08 -8.83
C GLU A 821 -10.25 -43.60 -8.79
N MET A 822 -10.58 -44.26 -9.90
CA MET A 822 -10.48 -45.73 -10.06
C MET A 822 -9.12 -46.20 -10.58
N ASN A 823 -8.14 -45.29 -10.63
CA ASN A 823 -6.76 -45.58 -11.06
C ASN A 823 -6.69 -46.34 -12.40
N ILE A 824 -7.56 -45.98 -13.36
CA ILE A 824 -7.58 -46.59 -14.69
C ILE A 824 -6.38 -46.11 -15.51
N PRO A 825 -5.52 -47.00 -16.04
CA PRO A 825 -4.37 -46.59 -16.80
C PRO A 825 -4.72 -45.68 -17.99
N PRO A 826 -3.93 -44.64 -18.29
CA PRO A 826 -4.22 -43.71 -19.39
C PRO A 826 -4.34 -44.37 -20.78
N SER A 827 -3.65 -45.50 -20.98
CA SER A 827 -3.71 -46.28 -22.23
C SER A 827 -4.95 -47.13 -22.40
N THR A 828 -5.69 -47.40 -21.32
CA THR A 828 -6.87 -48.27 -21.35
C THR A 828 -8.08 -47.54 -21.90
N LEU A 829 -8.71 -48.08 -22.92
CA LEU A 829 -9.97 -47.57 -23.46
C LEU A 829 -11.15 -48.23 -22.74
N THR A 830 -12.10 -47.41 -22.26
CA THR A 830 -13.32 -47.88 -21.57
C THR A 830 -14.54 -47.65 -22.43
N PRO A 831 -15.53 -48.59 -22.45
CA PRO A 831 -16.82 -48.30 -23.09
C PRO A 831 -17.62 -47.29 -22.26
N LEU A 832 -18.54 -46.57 -22.89
CA LEU A 832 -19.51 -45.69 -22.23
C LEU A 832 -20.90 -46.05 -22.67
N VAL A 833 -21.80 -46.08 -21.71
CA VAL A 833 -23.26 -46.31 -21.95
C VAL A 833 -24.03 -45.12 -21.43
N LEU A 834 -24.74 -44.40 -22.28
CA LEU A 834 -25.69 -43.35 -21.91
C LEU A 834 -27.04 -44.01 -21.60
N VAL A 835 -27.53 -43.88 -20.37
CA VAL A 835 -28.62 -44.68 -19.80
C VAL A 835 -29.88 -43.83 -19.72
N ASP A 836 -30.92 -44.26 -20.41
CA ASP A 836 -32.25 -43.61 -20.44
C ASP A 836 -32.18 -42.08 -20.63
N VAL A 837 -31.35 -41.68 -21.55
CA VAL A 837 -31.10 -40.24 -21.81
C VAL A 837 -32.10 -39.68 -22.83
N SER A 838 -32.31 -38.36 -22.75
CA SER A 838 -33.16 -37.62 -23.69
C SER A 838 -32.73 -37.77 -25.15
N ASP A 839 -33.64 -37.53 -26.07
CA ASP A 839 -33.31 -37.52 -27.53
C ASP A 839 -32.27 -36.47 -27.87
N GLU A 840 -32.28 -35.36 -27.17
CA GLU A 840 -31.27 -34.32 -27.31
C GLU A 840 -29.88 -34.81 -26.91
N THR A 841 -29.74 -35.48 -25.76
CA THR A 841 -28.49 -36.10 -25.30
C THR A 841 -28.04 -37.24 -26.20
N LYS A 842 -28.96 -38.03 -26.74
CA LYS A 842 -28.64 -39.04 -27.81
C LYS A 842 -28.01 -38.34 -29.02
N ALA A 843 -28.62 -37.26 -29.50
CA ALA A 843 -28.11 -36.48 -30.64
C ALA A 843 -26.73 -35.89 -30.37
N ARG A 844 -26.51 -35.35 -29.16
CA ARG A 844 -25.19 -34.85 -28.69
C ARG A 844 -24.17 -35.98 -28.67
N GLY A 845 -24.49 -37.11 -28.06
CA GLY A 845 -23.62 -38.29 -28.00
C GLY A 845 -23.19 -38.81 -29.36
N GLN A 846 -24.10 -38.77 -30.34
CA GLN A 846 -23.81 -39.15 -31.73
C GLN A 846 -22.92 -38.09 -32.43
N ARG A 847 -23.28 -36.82 -32.30
CA ARG A 847 -22.57 -35.69 -32.95
C ARG A 847 -21.13 -35.56 -32.47
N TRP A 848 -20.89 -35.68 -31.17
CA TRP A 848 -19.60 -35.52 -30.50
C TRP A 848 -18.89 -36.83 -30.18
N ASN A 849 -19.36 -37.98 -30.76
CA ASN A 849 -18.83 -39.32 -30.52
C ASN A 849 -17.32 -39.39 -30.61
N ASP A 850 -16.74 -38.96 -31.73
CA ASP A 850 -15.29 -39.06 -31.98
C ASP A 850 -14.46 -38.15 -31.07
N VAL A 851 -14.99 -36.99 -30.75
CA VAL A 851 -14.35 -36.01 -29.82
C VAL A 851 -14.35 -36.58 -28.40
N ALA A 852 -15.51 -37.08 -27.93
CA ALA A 852 -15.64 -37.62 -26.58
C ALA A 852 -14.78 -38.90 -26.43
N LYS A 853 -14.78 -39.79 -27.42
CA LYS A 853 -13.93 -40.99 -27.44
C LYS A 853 -12.45 -40.62 -27.32
N ARG A 854 -11.98 -39.65 -28.06
CA ARG A 854 -10.59 -39.22 -28.03
C ARG A 854 -10.23 -38.58 -26.68
N LEU A 855 -11.03 -37.63 -26.21
CA LEU A 855 -10.71 -36.85 -25.01
C LEU A 855 -10.93 -37.61 -23.70
N ALA A 856 -11.91 -38.47 -23.63
CA ALA A 856 -12.20 -39.30 -22.46
C ALA A 856 -11.59 -40.71 -22.50
N ARG A 857 -10.83 -41.04 -23.58
CA ARG A 857 -10.24 -42.36 -23.76
C ARG A 857 -11.29 -43.49 -23.75
N LEU A 858 -12.33 -43.32 -24.59
CA LEU A 858 -13.41 -44.31 -24.73
C LEU A 858 -13.18 -45.23 -25.93
N ALA A 859 -13.57 -46.48 -25.78
CA ALA A 859 -13.61 -47.46 -26.85
C ALA A 859 -14.82 -47.24 -27.76
N ASP A 860 -16.00 -47.05 -27.13
CA ASP A 860 -17.27 -46.84 -27.79
C ASP A 860 -18.26 -46.08 -26.91
N ILE A 861 -19.29 -45.49 -27.52
CA ILE A 861 -20.41 -44.83 -26.86
C ILE A 861 -21.70 -45.49 -27.35
N SER A 862 -22.45 -46.07 -26.42
CA SER A 862 -23.72 -46.75 -26.73
C SER A 862 -24.86 -46.22 -25.87
N PHE A 863 -26.11 -46.61 -26.20
CA PHE A 863 -27.32 -46.16 -25.51
C PHE A 863 -28.08 -47.38 -25.00
N ALA A 864 -28.59 -47.30 -23.79
CA ALA A 864 -29.40 -48.38 -23.18
C ALA A 864 -30.43 -47.79 -22.21
N ASP A 865 -31.47 -48.57 -21.94
CA ASP A 865 -32.55 -48.22 -20.99
C ASP A 865 -32.13 -48.46 -19.53
N ALA A 866 -31.07 -49.26 -19.30
CA ALA A 866 -30.55 -49.55 -17.97
C ALA A 866 -29.01 -49.62 -17.97
N ALA A 867 -28.40 -49.29 -16.84
CA ALA A 867 -26.95 -49.37 -16.68
C ALA A 867 -26.49 -50.85 -16.70
N PRO A 868 -25.39 -51.19 -17.42
CA PRO A 868 -24.80 -52.51 -17.40
C PRO A 868 -24.32 -52.91 -16.01
N GLU A 869 -24.37 -54.21 -15.72
CA GLU A 869 -23.79 -54.79 -14.51
C GLU A 869 -22.29 -54.52 -14.42
N GLY A 870 -21.82 -54.08 -13.26
CA GLY A 870 -20.39 -53.72 -13.07
C GLY A 870 -20.00 -52.36 -13.69
N ALA A 871 -20.96 -51.49 -13.92
CA ALA A 871 -20.70 -50.15 -14.43
C ALA A 871 -20.73 -49.11 -13.29
N VAL A 872 -19.76 -48.24 -13.25
CA VAL A 872 -19.77 -47.03 -12.42
C VAL A 872 -20.66 -45.99 -13.09
N GLN A 873 -21.68 -45.52 -12.38
CA GLN A 873 -22.61 -44.52 -12.88
C GLN A 873 -22.14 -43.11 -12.46
N LEU A 874 -22.22 -42.16 -13.39
CA LEU A 874 -21.98 -40.74 -13.18
C LEU A 874 -23.19 -39.96 -13.70
N LEU A 875 -23.38 -38.79 -13.09
CA LEU A 875 -24.44 -37.87 -13.45
C LEU A 875 -23.83 -36.73 -14.27
N VAL A 876 -24.38 -36.53 -15.47
CA VAL A 876 -23.97 -35.47 -16.36
C VAL A 876 -25.19 -34.63 -16.70
N ARG A 877 -25.26 -33.40 -16.21
CA ARG A 877 -26.43 -32.52 -16.35
C ARG A 877 -27.76 -33.16 -16.03
N GLY A 878 -27.79 -33.99 -15.00
CA GLY A 878 -29.00 -34.67 -14.52
C GLY A 878 -29.30 -36.03 -15.20
N GLU A 879 -28.56 -36.46 -16.20
CA GLU A 879 -28.71 -37.72 -16.91
C GLU A 879 -27.57 -38.70 -16.56
N VAL A 880 -27.86 -40.01 -16.69
CA VAL A 880 -26.91 -41.02 -16.25
C VAL A 880 -26.00 -41.50 -17.39
N ALA A 881 -24.72 -41.42 -17.13
CA ALA A 881 -23.66 -42.02 -17.94
C ALA A 881 -23.03 -43.19 -17.14
N ALA A 882 -22.84 -44.36 -17.75
CA ALA A 882 -22.29 -45.54 -17.11
C ALA A 882 -20.99 -45.98 -17.78
N LEU A 883 -19.96 -46.23 -16.97
CA LEU A 883 -18.68 -46.79 -17.40
C LEU A 883 -18.62 -48.26 -16.96
N PRO A 884 -18.81 -49.23 -17.85
CA PRO A 884 -18.60 -50.64 -17.55
C PRO A 884 -17.12 -50.89 -17.26
N LEU A 885 -16.79 -51.21 -16.02
CA LEU A 885 -15.40 -51.45 -15.58
C LEU A 885 -15.12 -52.94 -15.32
N LYS A 886 -16.12 -53.79 -15.38
CA LYS A 886 -15.97 -55.25 -15.26
C LYS A 886 -15.07 -55.80 -16.37
N GLY A 887 -13.93 -56.38 -16.00
CA GLY A 887 -12.90 -56.82 -16.95
C GLY A 887 -11.91 -55.74 -17.41
N VAL A 888 -12.10 -54.46 -17.01
CA VAL A 888 -11.17 -53.37 -17.26
C VAL A 888 -10.23 -53.20 -16.07
N ILE A 889 -10.79 -53.29 -14.85
CA ILE A 889 -10.03 -53.24 -13.59
C ILE A 889 -10.54 -54.38 -12.68
N ASP A 890 -9.70 -54.75 -11.70
CA ASP A 890 -10.12 -55.61 -10.62
C ASP A 890 -10.89 -54.77 -9.56
N LEU A 891 -12.22 -54.89 -9.62
CA LEU A 891 -13.13 -54.12 -8.73
C LEU A 891 -12.90 -54.45 -7.26
N ALA A 892 -12.51 -55.69 -6.92
CA ALA A 892 -12.22 -56.07 -5.54
C ALA A 892 -10.91 -55.50 -5.04
N ALA A 893 -9.87 -55.56 -5.88
CA ALA A 893 -8.58 -54.94 -5.56
C ALA A 893 -8.69 -53.42 -5.41
N GLU A 894 -9.43 -52.76 -6.29
CA GLU A 894 -9.65 -51.33 -6.24
C GLU A 894 -10.47 -50.90 -4.99
N ARG A 895 -11.49 -51.66 -4.63
CA ARG A 895 -12.23 -51.46 -3.37
C ARG A 895 -11.29 -51.52 -2.17
N ALA A 896 -10.48 -52.56 -2.07
CA ALA A 896 -9.52 -52.72 -0.99
C ALA A 896 -8.49 -51.56 -0.95
N ARG A 897 -8.06 -51.05 -2.12
CA ARG A 897 -7.21 -49.89 -2.23
C ARG A 897 -7.86 -48.61 -1.65
N LEU A 898 -9.10 -48.34 -2.06
CA LEU A 898 -9.88 -47.19 -1.59
C LEU A 898 -10.13 -47.24 -0.08
N GLU A 899 -10.49 -48.43 0.45
CA GLU A 899 -10.66 -48.63 1.90
C GLU A 899 -9.38 -48.38 2.68
N LYS A 900 -8.20 -48.75 2.13
CA LYS A 900 -6.90 -48.47 2.72
C LYS A 900 -6.57 -46.98 2.69
N GLU A 901 -6.94 -46.29 1.62
CA GLU A 901 -6.75 -44.84 1.50
C GLU A 901 -7.64 -44.05 2.49
N ILE A 902 -8.88 -44.52 2.73
CA ILE A 902 -9.76 -43.96 3.75
C ILE A 902 -9.13 -44.13 5.14
N ALA A 903 -8.65 -45.32 5.46
CA ALA A 903 -8.00 -45.58 6.74
C ALA A 903 -6.76 -44.69 6.96
N LYS A 904 -5.99 -44.36 5.90
CA LYS A 904 -4.88 -43.44 5.93
C LYS A 904 -5.34 -42.01 6.18
N ALA A 905 -6.39 -41.55 5.47
CA ALA A 905 -6.95 -40.23 5.67
C ALA A 905 -7.51 -40.05 7.09
N ASP A 906 -8.17 -41.09 7.64
CA ASP A 906 -8.63 -41.08 9.02
C ASP A 906 -7.49 -40.98 10.04
N ALA A 907 -6.40 -41.67 9.79
CA ALA A 907 -5.21 -41.57 10.65
C ALA A 907 -4.60 -40.16 10.62
N ASP A 908 -4.55 -39.55 9.44
CA ASP A 908 -4.07 -38.17 9.28
C ASP A 908 -4.98 -37.16 10.01
N ILE A 909 -6.30 -37.25 9.82
CA ILE A 909 -7.31 -36.45 10.53
C ILE A 909 -7.17 -36.61 12.04
N LYS A 910 -7.10 -37.84 12.53
CA LYS A 910 -6.99 -38.14 13.97
C LYS A 910 -5.69 -37.55 14.56
N ARG A 911 -4.59 -37.61 13.80
CA ARG A 911 -3.31 -37.03 14.24
C ARG A 911 -3.39 -35.52 14.35
N VAL A 912 -4.00 -34.85 13.39
CA VAL A 912 -4.18 -33.40 13.38
C VAL A 912 -5.19 -32.97 14.44
N ASP A 913 -6.32 -33.69 14.58
CA ASP A 913 -7.33 -33.43 15.62
C ASP A 913 -6.71 -33.55 17.03
N ALA A 914 -5.85 -34.54 17.27
CA ALA A 914 -5.13 -34.68 18.54
C ALA A 914 -4.23 -33.49 18.87
N LYS A 915 -3.61 -32.88 17.85
CA LYS A 915 -2.83 -31.64 18.02
C LYS A 915 -3.72 -30.45 18.29
N LEU A 916 -4.77 -30.27 17.52
CA LEU A 916 -5.71 -29.13 17.65
C LEU A 916 -6.56 -29.19 18.91
N SER A 917 -6.80 -30.40 19.48
CA SER A 917 -7.50 -30.60 20.75
C SER A 917 -6.59 -30.41 21.98
N ASN A 918 -5.29 -30.27 21.79
CA ASN A 918 -4.36 -30.00 22.87
C ASN A 918 -4.34 -28.51 23.21
N GLU A 919 -5.03 -28.12 24.28
CA GLU A 919 -5.12 -26.73 24.72
C GLU A 919 -3.74 -26.09 24.94
N LYS A 920 -2.75 -26.83 25.40
CA LYS A 920 -1.38 -26.32 25.59
C LYS A 920 -0.68 -26.07 24.23
N PHE A 921 -0.97 -26.88 23.23
CA PHE A 921 -0.45 -26.67 21.88
C PHE A 921 -1.08 -25.44 21.28
N VAL A 922 -2.41 -25.31 21.30
CA VAL A 922 -3.15 -24.18 20.71
C VAL A 922 -2.80 -22.86 21.43
N ALA A 923 -2.58 -22.89 22.74
CA ALA A 923 -2.25 -21.69 23.51
C ALA A 923 -0.79 -21.23 23.37
N ASN A 924 0.15 -22.14 23.08
CA ASN A 924 1.60 -21.82 23.07
C ASN A 924 2.25 -21.90 21.67
N ALA A 925 1.59 -22.53 20.70
CA ALA A 925 2.09 -22.55 19.33
C ALA A 925 1.80 -21.22 18.65
N PRO A 926 2.68 -20.76 17.75
CA PRO A 926 2.38 -19.63 16.88
C PRO A 926 1.05 -19.84 16.13
N GLU A 927 0.25 -18.80 16.01
CA GLU A 927 -1.07 -18.84 15.34
C GLU A 927 -0.98 -19.48 13.94
N GLU A 928 0.13 -19.22 13.23
CA GLU A 928 0.45 -19.77 11.91
C GLU A 928 0.55 -21.30 11.91
N ILE A 929 1.13 -21.89 12.94
CA ILE A 929 1.26 -23.35 13.07
C ILE A 929 -0.09 -23.98 13.37
N VAL A 930 -0.93 -23.30 14.15
CA VAL A 930 -2.29 -23.75 14.43
C VAL A 930 -3.13 -23.69 13.14
N GLU A 931 -2.99 -22.64 12.34
CA GLU A 931 -3.69 -22.49 11.06
C GLU A 931 -3.21 -23.53 10.03
N GLU A 932 -1.91 -23.76 9.92
CA GLU A 932 -1.36 -24.84 9.08
C GLU A 932 -1.91 -26.23 9.43
N GLU A 933 -2.08 -26.52 10.72
CA GLU A 933 -2.71 -27.81 11.14
C GLU A 933 -4.20 -27.84 10.80
N LYS A 934 -4.93 -26.71 10.86
CA LYS A 934 -6.32 -26.62 10.40
C LYS A 934 -6.44 -26.86 8.88
N GLU A 935 -5.57 -26.22 8.08
CA GLU A 935 -5.50 -26.44 6.63
C GLU A 935 -5.21 -27.90 6.28
N LYS A 936 -4.27 -28.56 6.99
CA LYS A 936 -4.00 -29.99 6.84
C LYS A 936 -5.22 -30.85 7.17
N ARG A 937 -5.97 -30.45 8.20
CA ARG A 937 -7.21 -31.13 8.58
C ARG A 937 -8.25 -31.02 7.46
N GLU A 938 -8.48 -29.83 6.94
CA GLU A 938 -9.45 -29.57 5.88
C GLU A 938 -9.09 -30.33 4.60
N ALA A 939 -7.84 -30.30 4.17
CA ALA A 939 -7.34 -31.05 3.03
C ALA A 939 -7.51 -32.58 3.21
N ALA A 940 -7.28 -33.09 4.42
CA ALA A 940 -7.48 -34.52 4.72
C ALA A 940 -8.96 -34.90 4.73
N LEU A 941 -9.85 -34.02 5.20
CA LEU A 941 -11.31 -34.23 5.16
C LEU A 941 -11.84 -34.21 3.73
N GLU A 942 -11.39 -33.26 2.91
CA GLU A 942 -11.76 -33.19 1.49
C GLU A 942 -11.29 -34.42 0.72
N ARG A 943 -10.03 -34.85 0.94
CA ARG A 943 -9.50 -36.09 0.37
C ARG A 943 -10.33 -37.28 0.77
N LYS A 944 -10.70 -37.42 2.05
CA LYS A 944 -11.56 -38.52 2.54
C LYS A 944 -12.95 -38.50 1.89
N ALA A 945 -13.56 -37.33 1.75
CA ALA A 945 -14.86 -37.17 1.11
C ALA A 945 -14.84 -37.68 -0.34
N LYS A 946 -13.83 -37.29 -1.12
CA LYS A 946 -13.64 -37.76 -2.51
C LYS A 946 -13.45 -39.28 -2.60
N ILE A 947 -12.66 -39.86 -1.70
CA ILE A 947 -12.42 -41.31 -1.67
C ILE A 947 -13.72 -42.09 -1.26
N LEU A 948 -14.50 -41.56 -0.32
CA LEU A 948 -15.78 -42.12 0.06
C LEU A 948 -16.77 -42.10 -1.11
N GLU A 949 -16.83 -41.05 -1.88
CA GLU A 949 -17.67 -40.96 -3.06
C GLU A 949 -17.26 -41.99 -4.12
N ALA A 950 -15.95 -42.14 -4.38
CA ALA A 950 -15.42 -43.17 -5.27
C ALA A 950 -15.80 -44.59 -4.79
N LEU A 951 -15.68 -44.85 -3.49
CA LEU A 951 -16.06 -46.13 -2.91
C LEU A 951 -17.57 -46.44 -3.04
N GLU A 952 -18.42 -45.43 -2.83
CA GLU A 952 -19.88 -45.57 -3.02
C GLU A 952 -20.23 -45.83 -4.49
N ARG A 953 -19.57 -45.15 -5.43
CA ARG A 953 -19.72 -45.45 -6.88
C ARG A 953 -19.33 -46.91 -7.20
N LEU A 954 -18.21 -47.36 -6.63
CA LEU A 954 -17.71 -48.73 -6.84
C LEU A 954 -18.63 -49.78 -6.22
N LYS A 955 -19.20 -49.50 -5.03
CA LYS A 955 -20.17 -50.40 -4.39
C LYS A 955 -21.45 -50.51 -5.19
N LYS A 956 -21.90 -49.42 -5.80
CA LYS A 956 -23.08 -49.46 -6.69
C LYS A 956 -22.81 -50.21 -8.00
N ALA A 957 -21.55 -50.29 -8.42
CA ALA A 957 -21.09 -50.98 -9.61
C ALA A 957 -20.82 -52.48 -9.35
N SER A 958 -20.59 -52.91 -8.11
CA SER A 958 -20.37 -54.29 -7.73
C SER A 958 -21.65 -54.97 -7.27
#